data_ab2dbef4b0b1f7fc4dbe54ac2169ee74
#
_entry.id   ab2dbef4b0b1f7fc4dbe54ac2169ee74
#
_cell.length_a   1.000
_cell.length_b   1.000
_cell.length_c   1.000
_cell.angle_alpha   90.00
_cell.angle_beta   90.00
_cell.angle_gamma   90.00
#
_symmetry.space_group_name_H-M   'P 1'
#
loop_
_entity.id
_entity.type
_entity.pdbx_description
1 polymer ?
#
loop_
_entity_poly.entity_id
_entity_poly.type
_entity_poly.pdbx_seq_one_letter_code
_entity_poly.pdbx_strand_id
1 'polypeptide(L)'
;MTIKFVCLFNWPNIGYQVLMTQLIIHNLTTFGTLMKKTIISAAIALIFLLGACSKQAEQKHNNVSEKTASVVMLKGVAELGSFGVELDARDVSIKPGDDFFKYAGGTWYDNFEIPSDKTRYGAFDKLAERSETQIKELVEEISQAKELNQEQQMVADFYAAYMDTDAVNAKGLAPISGILEKISNIDNKQTLTAAFGSAWLDGSTSPISGGMWFNRLDPDQYEMSIGVAGLGLPDRSYYLEDSERFVDIRNAYVAHIEQMLNFAKIEGAAQKAQQILALETKIAEVQWPREKRRNRDLSLNQIERENLTDTYPGFDWDTYFAETGYQIPHLNISQPQPVKDVIKVISEQPLEVWKDYMIYHTVSNHASILSDDIFTANFEFFGKTLNGQQEPRPRWKRAIAAMSGTQSLGFAIGKTYVEKHFPASSKSQMADLVNNLRKAFGERIEGLDWMGDDTKVNAQAKLAAFVPKIGYPDTWQSFDGLEIKADDLLGNVMRLRVFFRDDSVVKELEKTDRNRWGMAPQRVNAYYNSSFNEIVFPAAILQPPFFDPNADAAVNYGGIGAVIGHEMGHGFDDQGSKSDANGIQQNWWTDQDRAAFETKADDLALQYSAYEPIAGNFVNGRNSLGENIGDVGGLSMAYHAYQLSLNGKEAPVIDGVTGDQRFFLAWAQVWREKRTEQSMLSQLKGGTHAPGRYRALAPRNHDAWYEAFNVQPEDALYLAPEERVRIW
;
A
#
# COMPACT_ATOMS: atom_id res chain seq x y z
N MET A 1 29.10 -44.11 10.45
CA MET A 1 29.16 -42.65 10.21
C MET A 1 28.49 -42.41 8.87
N THR A 2 27.22 -42.00 8.92
CA THR A 2 26.33 -41.92 7.75
C THR A 2 26.49 -40.54 7.10
N ILE A 3 27.03 -40.51 5.87
CA ILE A 3 27.17 -39.28 5.11
C ILE A 3 25.87 -39.05 4.30
N LYS A 4 25.12 -38.03 4.63
CA LYS A 4 24.00 -37.56 3.80
C LYS A 4 24.54 -36.69 2.66
N PHE A 5 24.27 -37.10 1.43
CA PHE A 5 24.51 -36.28 0.25
C PHE A 5 23.34 -35.34 0.04
N VAL A 6 23.62 -34.04 -0.01
CA VAL A 6 22.70 -33.02 -0.48
C VAL A 6 23.11 -32.65 -1.90
N CYS A 7 22.24 -32.88 -2.87
CA CYS A 7 22.42 -32.41 -4.24
C CYS A 7 22.07 -30.92 -4.29
N LEU A 8 23.06 -30.07 -4.57
CA LEU A 8 22.85 -28.65 -4.96
C LEU A 8 22.96 -28.54 -6.47
N PHE A 9 21.94 -27.97 -7.04
CA PHE A 9 21.78 -27.75 -8.49
C PHE A 9 22.49 -26.47 -8.97
N ASN A 10 23.16 -26.61 -10.11
CA ASN A 10 23.55 -25.62 -11.12
C ASN A 10 24.08 -24.22 -10.72
N TRP A 11 25.40 -24.06 -10.93
CA TRP A 11 25.96 -22.78 -11.33
C TRP A 11 27.07 -22.96 -12.38
N PRO A 12 27.10 -22.21 -13.49
CA PRO A 12 28.16 -22.33 -14.49
C PRO A 12 29.29 -21.35 -14.13
N ASN A 13 30.35 -21.83 -13.46
CA ASN A 13 31.58 -21.06 -13.31
C ASN A 13 32.81 -21.96 -13.26
N ILE A 14 33.61 -21.86 -14.31
CA ILE A 14 34.85 -22.60 -14.55
C ILE A 14 35.90 -22.43 -13.40
N GLY A 15 35.85 -21.32 -12.66
CA GLY A 15 36.72 -21.02 -11.53
C GLY A 15 36.61 -21.96 -10.32
N TYR A 16 35.42 -22.54 -10.10
CA TYR A 16 35.19 -23.44 -8.94
C TYR A 16 35.79 -24.82 -9.10
N GLN A 17 35.93 -25.31 -10.33
CA GLN A 17 36.53 -26.61 -10.58
C GLN A 17 38.05 -26.61 -10.29
N VAL A 18 38.75 -25.51 -10.53
CA VAL A 18 40.21 -25.40 -10.26
C VAL A 18 40.47 -25.35 -8.76
N LEU A 19 39.61 -24.66 -7.98
CA LEU A 19 39.76 -24.57 -6.52
C LEU A 19 39.50 -25.87 -5.79
N MET A 20 38.51 -26.65 -6.22
CA MET A 20 38.24 -28.00 -5.64
C MET A 20 39.33 -29.01 -6.00
N THR A 21 39.92 -28.90 -7.17
CA THR A 21 41.01 -29.80 -7.57
C THR A 21 42.29 -29.51 -6.75
N GLN A 22 42.58 -28.24 -6.43
CA GLN A 22 43.71 -27.87 -5.57
C GLN A 22 43.49 -28.31 -4.10
N LEU A 23 42.26 -28.22 -3.57
CA LEU A 23 41.95 -28.66 -2.19
C LEU A 23 42.09 -30.18 -2.03
N ILE A 24 41.72 -30.95 -3.04
CA ILE A 24 41.87 -32.42 -3.03
C ILE A 24 43.35 -32.84 -3.10
N ILE A 25 44.17 -32.14 -3.87
CA ILE A 25 45.61 -32.43 -3.98
C ILE A 25 46.35 -32.06 -2.68
N HIS A 26 45.95 -31.00 -1.98
CA HIS A 26 46.62 -30.56 -0.74
C HIS A 26 46.39 -31.52 0.45
N ASN A 27 45.23 -32.19 0.50
CA ASN A 27 44.89 -33.14 1.57
C ASN A 27 45.42 -34.60 1.34
N LEU A 28 45.94 -34.90 0.15
CA LEU A 28 46.48 -36.23 -0.18
C LEU A 28 47.96 -36.41 0.18
N THR A 29 48.66 -35.38 0.60
CA THR A 29 50.11 -35.46 0.95
C THR A 29 50.40 -36.07 2.33
N THR A 30 49.36 -36.37 3.13
CA THR A 30 49.49 -36.91 4.50
C THR A 30 49.14 -38.38 4.70
N PHE A 31 48.78 -39.13 3.65
CA PHE A 31 48.40 -40.54 3.77
C PHE A 31 49.37 -41.47 3.02
N GLY A 32 49.65 -42.66 3.60
CA GLY A 32 50.66 -43.60 3.14
C GLY A 32 50.41 -44.22 1.75
N THR A 33 51.47 -44.67 1.12
CA THR A 33 51.59 -44.98 -0.31
C THR A 33 50.67 -46.10 -0.88
N LEU A 34 50.06 -46.93 -0.05
CA LEU A 34 49.19 -48.03 -0.52
C LEU A 34 47.73 -47.61 -0.76
N MET A 35 47.24 -46.57 -0.09
CA MET A 35 45.85 -46.01 -0.29
C MET A 35 45.77 -45.06 -1.46
N LYS A 36 46.87 -44.50 -1.94
CA LYS A 36 46.88 -43.53 -3.05
C LYS A 36 46.43 -44.12 -4.40
N LYS A 37 46.75 -45.38 -4.69
CA LYS A 37 46.37 -46.02 -5.97
C LYS A 37 44.86 -46.30 -6.08
N THR A 38 44.21 -46.66 -4.99
CA THR A 38 42.77 -46.98 -4.99
C THR A 38 41.89 -45.71 -5.06
N ILE A 39 42.33 -44.64 -4.43
CA ILE A 39 41.57 -43.34 -4.44
C ILE A 39 41.71 -42.64 -5.79
N ILE A 40 42.88 -42.72 -6.45
CA ILE A 40 43.10 -42.12 -7.78
C ILE A 40 42.28 -42.87 -8.85
N SER A 41 42.17 -44.20 -8.77
CA SER A 41 41.34 -44.97 -9.70
C SER A 41 39.86 -44.74 -9.53
N ALA A 42 39.37 -44.51 -8.31
CA ALA A 42 37.99 -44.15 -8.04
C ALA A 42 37.62 -42.69 -8.50
N ALA A 43 38.57 -41.74 -8.38
CA ALA A 43 38.40 -40.39 -8.85
C ALA A 43 38.34 -40.27 -10.38
N ILE A 44 39.17 -41.05 -11.08
CA ILE A 44 39.18 -41.11 -12.56
C ILE A 44 37.92 -41.79 -13.10
N ALA A 45 37.39 -42.82 -12.44
CA ALA A 45 36.14 -43.47 -12.82
C ALA A 45 34.93 -42.54 -12.63
N LEU A 46 34.95 -41.67 -11.60
CA LEU A 46 33.90 -40.69 -11.35
C LEU A 46 33.88 -39.56 -12.40
N ILE A 47 35.05 -39.14 -12.91
CA ILE A 47 35.17 -38.13 -13.97
C ILE A 47 34.65 -38.66 -15.31
N PHE A 48 34.85 -39.96 -15.63
CA PHE A 48 34.29 -40.56 -16.85
C PHE A 48 32.77 -40.79 -16.77
N LEU A 49 32.23 -41.06 -15.58
CA LEU A 49 30.78 -41.20 -15.38
C LEU A 49 30.03 -39.83 -15.47
N LEU A 50 30.65 -38.75 -15.03
CA LEU A 50 30.08 -37.39 -15.14
C LEU A 50 30.16 -36.85 -16.59
N GLY A 51 31.19 -37.24 -17.36
CA GLY A 51 31.31 -36.91 -18.78
C GLY A 51 30.31 -37.64 -19.68
N ALA A 52 29.87 -38.85 -19.31
CA ALA A 52 28.83 -39.59 -20.03
C ALA A 52 27.42 -39.06 -19.76
N CYS A 53 27.14 -38.58 -18.55
CA CYS A 53 25.88 -37.96 -18.22
C CYS A 53 25.66 -36.58 -18.90
N SER A 54 26.74 -35.80 -19.12
CA SER A 54 26.63 -34.51 -19.80
C SER A 54 26.29 -34.65 -21.30
N LYS A 55 26.82 -35.66 -21.98
CA LYS A 55 26.49 -35.90 -23.39
C LYS A 55 25.08 -36.48 -23.61
N GLN A 56 24.52 -37.19 -22.62
CA GLN A 56 23.14 -37.66 -22.70
C GLN A 56 22.13 -36.55 -22.38
N ALA A 57 22.52 -35.56 -21.57
CA ALA A 57 21.68 -34.37 -21.28
C ALA A 57 21.60 -33.42 -22.48
N GLU A 58 22.70 -33.20 -23.21
CA GLU A 58 22.67 -32.36 -24.43
C GLU A 58 21.87 -33.02 -25.59
N GLN A 59 21.91 -34.35 -25.73
CA GLN A 59 21.07 -35.04 -26.74
C GLN A 59 19.56 -35.07 -26.35
N LYS A 60 19.22 -35.00 -25.06
CA LYS A 60 17.83 -34.86 -24.62
C LYS A 60 17.32 -33.42 -24.73
N HIS A 61 18.17 -32.41 -24.57
CA HIS A 61 17.75 -31.00 -24.73
C HIS A 61 17.47 -30.61 -26.20
N ASN A 62 18.24 -31.18 -27.15
CA ASN A 62 18.00 -30.90 -28.58
C ASN A 62 16.76 -31.59 -29.15
N ASN A 63 16.20 -32.61 -28.46
CA ASN A 63 14.96 -33.28 -28.86
C ASN A 63 13.71 -32.77 -28.13
N VAL A 64 13.83 -31.87 -27.14
CA VAL A 64 12.69 -31.25 -26.41
C VAL A 64 12.32 -29.90 -27.00
N SER A 65 13.21 -29.26 -27.80
CA SER A 65 12.94 -27.92 -28.37
C SER A 65 12.03 -27.94 -29.61
N GLU A 66 11.70 -29.12 -30.18
CA GLU A 66 10.77 -29.23 -31.34
C GLU A 66 9.38 -29.81 -31.00
N LYS A 67 9.09 -30.13 -29.72
CA LYS A 67 7.76 -30.64 -29.31
C LYS A 67 7.04 -29.83 -28.26
N THR A 68 7.43 -28.61 -27.98
CA THR A 68 6.64 -27.64 -27.20
C THR A 68 5.86 -26.69 -28.09
N ALA A 69 5.32 -27.22 -29.20
CA ALA A 69 4.25 -26.56 -29.93
C ALA A 69 2.92 -27.05 -29.36
N SER A 70 2.24 -26.15 -28.68
CA SER A 70 0.81 -26.21 -28.35
C SER A 70 0.35 -27.38 -27.45
N VAL A 71 0.63 -27.30 -26.16
CA VAL A 71 -0.45 -27.60 -25.22
C VAL A 71 -1.38 -26.38 -25.28
N VAL A 72 -2.40 -26.42 -26.08
CA VAL A 72 -3.60 -25.58 -25.93
C VAL A 72 -4.15 -25.99 -24.58
N MET A 73 -3.74 -25.28 -23.50
CA MET A 73 -4.52 -25.34 -22.28
C MET A 73 -5.90 -24.82 -22.67
N LEU A 74 -6.90 -25.65 -22.57
CA LEU A 74 -8.29 -25.22 -22.64
C LEU A 74 -8.38 -24.11 -21.59
N LYS A 75 -8.50 -22.84 -22.04
CA LYS A 75 -8.83 -21.72 -21.13
C LYS A 75 -10.14 -22.12 -20.48
N GLY A 76 -10.19 -22.03 -19.13
CA GLY A 76 -11.43 -22.14 -18.39
C GLY A 76 -12.40 -21.04 -18.84
N VAL A 77 -13.59 -21.04 -18.28
CA VAL A 77 -14.55 -19.95 -18.48
C VAL A 77 -14.15 -18.79 -17.59
N ALA A 78 -14.15 -17.56 -18.12
CA ALA A 78 -13.94 -16.36 -17.32
C ALA A 78 -15.00 -16.24 -16.21
N GLU A 79 -14.63 -15.71 -15.06
CA GLU A 79 -15.55 -15.58 -13.93
C GLU A 79 -16.62 -14.51 -14.19
N LEU A 80 -16.28 -13.45 -14.92
CA LEU A 80 -17.18 -12.34 -15.23
C LEU A 80 -17.57 -12.35 -16.71
N GLY A 81 -18.86 -12.49 -17.01
CA GLY A 81 -19.37 -12.55 -18.39
C GLY A 81 -18.70 -13.65 -19.19
N SER A 82 -18.70 -13.53 -20.51
CA SER A 82 -18.13 -14.52 -21.41
C SER A 82 -16.61 -14.42 -21.59
N PHE A 83 -16.02 -13.25 -21.28
CA PHE A 83 -14.60 -12.96 -21.52
C PHE A 83 -13.90 -12.14 -20.41
N GLY A 84 -14.58 -11.87 -19.30
CA GLY A 84 -14.00 -11.18 -18.12
C GLY A 84 -14.54 -9.78 -17.86
N VAL A 85 -15.58 -9.33 -18.59
CA VAL A 85 -16.27 -8.04 -18.40
C VAL A 85 -17.79 -8.27 -18.25
N GLU A 86 -18.42 -7.54 -17.33
CA GLU A 86 -19.87 -7.56 -17.10
C GLU A 86 -20.58 -6.66 -18.13
N LEU A 87 -20.94 -7.18 -19.31
CA LEU A 87 -21.60 -6.40 -20.37
C LEU A 87 -22.97 -5.87 -19.96
N ASP A 88 -23.70 -6.58 -19.10
CA ASP A 88 -25.01 -6.18 -18.60
C ASP A 88 -24.94 -5.01 -17.59
N ALA A 89 -23.77 -4.72 -17.08
CA ALA A 89 -23.56 -3.58 -16.21
C ALA A 89 -23.54 -2.23 -16.97
N ARG A 90 -23.37 -2.27 -18.30
CA ARG A 90 -23.30 -1.07 -19.15
C ARG A 90 -24.68 -0.42 -19.30
N ASP A 91 -24.66 0.91 -19.49
CA ASP A 91 -25.82 1.63 -20.04
C ASP A 91 -25.54 2.00 -21.50
N VAL A 92 -26.01 1.16 -22.41
CA VAL A 92 -25.81 1.34 -23.87
C VAL A 92 -26.67 2.47 -24.46
N SER A 93 -27.56 3.08 -23.71
CA SER A 93 -28.31 4.27 -24.12
C SER A 93 -27.47 5.55 -24.06
N ILE A 94 -26.36 5.52 -23.31
CA ILE A 94 -25.39 6.61 -23.15
C ILE A 94 -24.27 6.42 -24.18
N LYS A 95 -23.89 7.49 -24.90
CA LYS A 95 -22.73 7.44 -25.77
C LYS A 95 -21.44 7.36 -24.95
N PRO A 96 -20.46 6.51 -25.34
CA PRO A 96 -19.16 6.44 -24.68
C PRO A 96 -18.43 7.80 -24.62
N GLY A 97 -18.57 8.61 -25.66
CA GLY A 97 -17.98 9.96 -25.75
C GLY A 97 -18.67 11.03 -24.89
N ASP A 98 -19.90 10.77 -24.39
CA ASP A 98 -20.59 11.69 -23.50
C ASP A 98 -20.36 11.37 -22.03
N ASP A 99 -20.42 10.10 -21.64
CA ASP A 99 -20.13 9.65 -20.27
C ASP A 99 -19.62 8.19 -20.28
N PHE A 100 -18.31 8.01 -20.38
CA PHE A 100 -17.69 6.69 -20.46
C PHE A 100 -17.88 5.87 -19.19
N PHE A 101 -17.90 6.50 -18.02
CA PHE A 101 -18.17 5.82 -16.74
C PHE A 101 -19.59 5.22 -16.72
N LYS A 102 -20.59 6.00 -17.12
CA LYS A 102 -21.97 5.53 -17.20
C LYS A 102 -22.16 4.52 -18.32
N TYR A 103 -21.55 4.74 -19.49
CA TYR A 103 -21.58 3.74 -20.55
C TYR A 103 -21.04 2.39 -20.10
N ALA A 104 -19.92 2.35 -19.38
CA ALA A 104 -19.27 1.10 -18.95
C ALA A 104 -19.91 0.43 -17.75
N GLY A 105 -20.63 1.18 -16.91
CA GLY A 105 -21.17 0.67 -15.64
C GLY A 105 -22.46 1.31 -15.16
N GLY A 106 -23.17 2.07 -16.03
CA GLY A 106 -24.35 2.86 -15.65
C GLY A 106 -25.52 2.05 -15.11
N THR A 107 -25.85 0.94 -15.76
CA THR A 107 -26.92 0.05 -15.30
C THR A 107 -26.63 -0.46 -13.88
N TRP A 108 -25.39 -0.89 -13.62
CA TRP A 108 -25.01 -1.25 -12.26
C TRP A 108 -25.10 -0.05 -11.31
N TYR A 109 -24.55 1.11 -11.69
CA TYR A 109 -24.48 2.30 -10.83
C TYR A 109 -25.87 2.78 -10.39
N ASP A 110 -26.84 2.77 -11.29
CA ASP A 110 -28.18 3.27 -11.02
C ASP A 110 -29.02 2.29 -10.17
N ASN A 111 -28.81 0.98 -10.35
CA ASN A 111 -29.54 -0.05 -9.64
C ASN A 111 -28.89 -0.55 -8.34
N PHE A 112 -27.61 -0.22 -8.11
CA PHE A 112 -26.88 -0.69 -6.94
C PHE A 112 -27.11 0.24 -5.74
N GLU A 113 -27.42 -0.36 -4.59
CA GLU A 113 -27.50 0.34 -3.31
C GLU A 113 -26.25 0.01 -2.47
N ILE A 114 -25.64 1.05 -1.88
CA ILE A 114 -24.46 0.88 -1.01
C ILE A 114 -24.92 0.14 0.25
N PRO A 115 -24.27 -0.97 0.63
CA PRO A 115 -24.59 -1.67 1.88
C PRO A 115 -24.52 -0.75 3.10
N SER A 116 -25.40 -0.95 4.07
CA SER A 116 -25.52 -0.09 5.25
C SER A 116 -24.23 0.01 6.09
N ASP A 117 -23.40 -1.05 6.05
CA ASP A 117 -22.10 -1.13 6.72
C ASP A 117 -20.94 -0.51 5.92
N LYS A 118 -21.25 0.24 4.83
CA LYS A 118 -20.26 0.84 3.93
C LYS A 118 -20.61 2.29 3.59
N THR A 119 -19.57 3.03 3.19
CA THR A 119 -19.69 4.44 2.72
C THR A 119 -19.41 4.56 1.23
N ARG A 120 -18.91 3.50 0.64
CA ARG A 120 -18.67 3.33 -0.80
C ARG A 120 -18.78 1.86 -1.17
N TYR A 121 -18.99 1.63 -2.46
CA TYR A 121 -18.89 0.28 -3.02
C TYR A 121 -18.47 0.33 -4.49
N GLY A 122 -17.56 -0.56 -4.86
CA GLY A 122 -17.05 -0.69 -6.20
C GLY A 122 -16.26 -2.00 -6.39
N ALA A 123 -15.48 -2.08 -7.47
CA ALA A 123 -14.73 -3.29 -7.80
C ALA A 123 -13.71 -3.67 -6.70
N PHE A 124 -13.00 -2.69 -6.14
CA PHE A 124 -12.08 -2.90 -5.01
C PHE A 124 -12.80 -3.39 -3.76
N ASP A 125 -13.97 -2.83 -3.45
CA ASP A 125 -14.74 -3.21 -2.27
C ASP A 125 -15.32 -4.62 -2.41
N LYS A 126 -15.79 -5.00 -3.62
CA LYS A 126 -16.26 -6.37 -3.95
C LYS A 126 -15.14 -7.39 -3.73
N LEU A 127 -13.94 -7.09 -4.22
CA LEU A 127 -12.78 -7.98 -4.07
C LEU A 127 -12.27 -8.03 -2.61
N ALA A 128 -12.28 -6.88 -1.90
CA ALA A 128 -11.93 -6.84 -0.48
C ALA A 128 -12.90 -7.69 0.36
N GLU A 129 -14.19 -7.67 0.08
CA GLU A 129 -15.19 -8.56 0.74
C GLU A 129 -14.94 -10.03 0.45
N ARG A 130 -14.55 -10.38 -0.80
CA ARG A 130 -14.12 -11.75 -1.12
C ARG A 130 -12.93 -12.15 -0.25
N SER A 131 -11.89 -11.32 -0.18
CA SER A 131 -10.73 -11.59 0.65
C SER A 131 -11.08 -11.72 2.14
N GLU A 132 -11.94 -10.84 2.67
CA GLU A 132 -12.43 -10.93 4.05
C GLU A 132 -13.20 -12.24 4.31
N THR A 133 -14.03 -12.68 3.36
CA THR A 133 -14.76 -13.95 3.47
C THR A 133 -13.79 -15.14 3.44
N GLN A 134 -12.82 -15.12 2.53
CA GLN A 134 -11.77 -16.14 2.46
C GLN A 134 -10.96 -16.22 3.77
N ILE A 135 -10.60 -15.08 4.36
CA ILE A 135 -9.89 -15.03 5.65
C ILE A 135 -10.79 -15.55 6.78
N LYS A 136 -12.09 -15.19 6.79
CA LYS A 136 -13.04 -15.70 7.79
C LYS A 136 -13.10 -17.23 7.75
N GLU A 137 -13.24 -17.81 6.58
CA GLU A 137 -13.27 -19.28 6.38
C GLU A 137 -11.97 -19.92 6.89
N LEU A 138 -10.80 -19.32 6.57
CA LEU A 138 -9.50 -19.80 7.06
C LEU A 138 -9.42 -19.76 8.60
N VAL A 139 -9.84 -18.65 9.23
CA VAL A 139 -9.81 -18.49 10.69
C VAL A 139 -10.76 -19.47 11.37
N GLU A 140 -11.94 -19.73 10.78
CA GLU A 140 -12.90 -20.72 11.29
C GLU A 140 -12.35 -22.15 11.16
N GLU A 141 -11.69 -22.48 10.05
CA GLU A 141 -11.00 -23.78 9.87
C GLU A 141 -9.87 -23.97 10.89
N ILE A 142 -9.01 -22.97 11.05
CA ILE A 142 -7.93 -22.94 12.06
C ILE A 142 -8.52 -23.14 13.47
N SER A 143 -9.58 -22.42 13.82
CA SER A 143 -10.21 -22.51 15.16
C SER A 143 -10.81 -23.89 15.47
N GLN A 144 -11.10 -24.71 14.46
CA GLN A 144 -11.65 -26.07 14.60
C GLN A 144 -10.58 -27.17 14.44
N ALA A 145 -9.37 -26.83 14.05
CA ALA A 145 -8.30 -27.79 13.83
C ALA A 145 -7.80 -28.37 15.18
N LYS A 146 -7.42 -29.66 15.17
CA LYS A 146 -6.91 -30.35 16.36
C LYS A 146 -5.46 -30.05 16.67
N GLU A 147 -4.69 -29.74 15.64
CA GLU A 147 -3.25 -29.43 15.75
C GLU A 147 -3.01 -28.12 15.02
N LEU A 148 -2.42 -27.15 15.70
CA LEU A 148 -2.08 -25.83 15.19
C LEU A 148 -0.57 -25.61 15.31
N ASN A 149 0.01 -24.97 14.32
CA ASN A 149 1.32 -24.39 14.50
C ASN A 149 1.20 -23.07 15.30
N GLN A 150 2.34 -22.51 15.71
CA GLN A 150 2.38 -21.31 16.55
C GLN A 150 1.62 -20.12 15.93
N GLU A 151 1.82 -19.84 14.65
CA GLU A 151 1.19 -18.73 13.95
C GLU A 151 -0.33 -18.91 13.87
N GLN A 152 -0.80 -20.14 13.59
CA GLN A 152 -2.22 -20.49 13.56
C GLN A 152 -2.86 -20.36 14.96
N GLN A 153 -2.15 -20.76 16.02
CA GLN A 153 -2.65 -20.59 17.38
C GLN A 153 -2.82 -19.11 17.75
N MET A 154 -1.85 -18.25 17.39
CA MET A 154 -1.96 -16.80 17.59
C MET A 154 -3.18 -16.20 16.87
N VAL A 155 -3.43 -16.62 15.64
CA VAL A 155 -4.60 -16.17 14.84
C VAL A 155 -5.90 -16.61 15.52
N ALA A 156 -6.01 -17.88 15.96
CA ALA A 156 -7.18 -18.40 16.64
C ALA A 156 -7.44 -17.66 17.97
N ASP A 157 -6.40 -17.48 18.77
CA ASP A 157 -6.51 -16.83 20.09
C ASP A 157 -6.87 -15.35 19.98
N PHE A 158 -6.29 -14.61 19.01
CA PHE A 158 -6.68 -13.22 18.79
C PHE A 158 -8.13 -13.11 18.35
N TYR A 159 -8.57 -13.97 17.41
CA TYR A 159 -9.95 -13.98 16.95
C TYR A 159 -10.93 -14.34 18.07
N ALA A 160 -10.62 -15.34 18.90
CA ALA A 160 -11.41 -15.71 20.05
C ALA A 160 -11.54 -14.54 21.04
N ALA A 161 -10.43 -13.89 21.40
CA ALA A 161 -10.43 -12.72 22.28
C ALA A 161 -11.26 -11.56 21.72
N TYR A 162 -11.24 -11.36 20.39
CA TYR A 162 -12.02 -10.29 19.75
C TYR A 162 -13.51 -10.62 19.71
N MET A 163 -13.87 -11.89 19.50
CA MET A 163 -15.27 -12.32 19.35
C MET A 163 -15.99 -12.51 20.69
N ASP A 164 -15.28 -12.59 21.82
CA ASP A 164 -15.89 -12.70 23.16
C ASP A 164 -16.47 -11.34 23.60
N THR A 165 -17.67 -11.03 23.06
CA THR A 165 -18.36 -9.77 23.33
C THR A 165 -18.69 -9.59 24.82
N ASP A 166 -19.09 -10.69 25.51
CA ASP A 166 -19.48 -10.62 26.91
C ASP A 166 -18.30 -10.26 27.81
N ALA A 167 -17.14 -10.88 27.59
CA ALA A 167 -15.92 -10.55 28.32
C ALA A 167 -15.43 -9.11 28.03
N VAL A 168 -15.50 -8.65 26.78
CA VAL A 168 -15.14 -7.28 26.40
C VAL A 168 -16.07 -6.27 27.06
N ASN A 169 -17.39 -6.48 27.00
CA ASN A 169 -18.38 -5.60 27.62
C ASN A 169 -18.27 -5.55 29.13
N ALA A 170 -18.01 -6.67 29.79
CA ALA A 170 -17.84 -6.73 31.22
C ALA A 170 -16.63 -5.92 31.75
N LYS A 171 -15.59 -5.76 30.90
CA LYS A 171 -14.37 -5.01 31.24
C LYS A 171 -14.53 -3.48 31.09
N GLY A 172 -15.45 -3.00 30.22
CA GLY A 172 -15.64 -1.57 29.93
C GLY A 172 -14.33 -0.84 29.63
N LEU A 173 -14.01 0.23 30.37
CA LEU A 173 -12.75 0.99 30.29
C LEU A 173 -11.59 0.37 31.11
N ALA A 174 -11.83 -0.63 31.96
CA ALA A 174 -10.80 -1.19 32.84
C ALA A 174 -9.51 -1.58 32.09
N PRO A 175 -9.55 -2.12 30.86
CA PRO A 175 -8.33 -2.46 30.13
C PRO A 175 -7.36 -1.30 29.93
N ILE A 176 -7.85 -0.09 29.66
CA ILE A 176 -6.99 1.11 29.43
C ILE A 176 -6.78 1.95 30.69
N SER A 177 -7.26 1.53 31.86
CA SER A 177 -7.18 2.32 33.10
C SER A 177 -5.75 2.72 33.48
N GLY A 178 -4.78 1.82 33.28
CA GLY A 178 -3.37 2.13 33.55
C GLY A 178 -2.80 3.21 32.65
N ILE A 179 -3.23 3.26 31.38
CA ILE A 179 -2.84 4.32 30.43
C ILE A 179 -3.48 5.66 30.85
N LEU A 180 -4.77 5.64 31.22
CA LEU A 180 -5.46 6.84 31.69
C LEU A 180 -4.85 7.37 33.00
N GLU A 181 -4.45 6.49 33.92
CA GLU A 181 -3.76 6.85 35.17
C GLU A 181 -2.38 7.47 34.84
N LYS A 182 -1.58 6.87 33.95
CA LYS A 182 -0.31 7.43 33.50
C LYS A 182 -0.48 8.85 32.98
N ILE A 183 -1.49 9.09 32.12
CA ILE A 183 -1.79 10.43 31.59
C ILE A 183 -2.25 11.38 32.70
N SER A 184 -3.09 10.94 33.61
CA SER A 184 -3.59 11.75 34.73
C SER A 184 -2.46 12.20 35.69
N ASN A 185 -1.41 11.41 35.80
CA ASN A 185 -0.24 11.69 36.64
C ASN A 185 0.79 12.64 35.97
N ILE A 186 0.53 13.12 34.76
CA ILE A 186 1.37 14.14 34.13
C ILE A 186 1.27 15.44 34.94
N ASP A 187 2.39 15.90 35.48
CA ASP A 187 2.47 17.04 36.39
C ASP A 187 3.41 18.16 35.97
N ASN A 188 4.21 17.92 34.92
CA ASN A 188 5.15 18.88 34.38
C ASN A 188 5.42 18.65 32.87
N LYS A 189 6.23 19.53 32.24
CA LYS A 189 6.54 19.43 30.80
C LYS A 189 7.37 18.19 30.45
N GLN A 190 8.22 17.72 31.32
CA GLN A 190 9.04 16.53 31.08
C GLN A 190 8.15 15.27 31.04
N THR A 191 7.25 15.10 32.04
CA THR A 191 6.31 13.97 32.05
C THR A 191 5.30 14.03 30.91
N LEU A 192 4.94 15.24 30.42
CA LEU A 192 4.16 15.40 29.18
C LEU A 192 4.94 14.94 27.97
N THR A 193 6.20 15.32 27.84
CA THR A 193 7.07 14.91 26.73
C THR A 193 7.29 13.40 26.72
N ALA A 194 7.48 12.79 27.90
CA ALA A 194 7.54 11.33 28.03
C ALA A 194 6.26 10.66 27.52
N ALA A 195 5.09 11.19 27.89
CA ALA A 195 3.81 10.68 27.40
C ALA A 195 3.63 10.84 25.87
N PHE A 196 4.16 11.91 25.27
CA PHE A 196 4.18 12.04 23.82
C PHE A 196 5.12 11.01 23.15
N GLY A 197 6.27 10.71 23.74
CA GLY A 197 7.20 9.70 23.23
C GLY A 197 6.60 8.29 23.26
N SER A 198 5.84 7.94 24.30
CA SER A 198 5.16 6.64 24.43
C SER A 198 3.78 6.58 23.75
N ALA A 199 3.25 7.69 23.22
CA ALA A 199 1.87 7.78 22.76
C ALA A 199 1.49 6.68 21.74
N TRP A 200 2.41 6.30 20.84
CA TRP A 200 2.15 5.23 19.87
C TRP A 200 1.96 3.86 20.57
N LEU A 201 2.81 3.54 21.53
CA LEU A 201 2.70 2.30 22.32
C LEU A 201 1.42 2.29 23.13
N ASP A 202 1.12 3.39 23.82
CA ASP A 202 -0.07 3.55 24.66
C ASP A 202 -1.37 3.68 23.84
N GLY A 203 -1.29 3.80 22.49
CA GLY A 203 -2.45 4.06 21.64
C GLY A 203 -3.11 5.41 21.91
N SER A 204 -2.35 6.35 22.44
CA SER A 204 -2.72 7.76 22.61
C SER A 204 -2.33 8.57 21.37
N THR A 205 -2.34 9.90 21.47
CA THR A 205 -2.01 10.81 20.38
C THR A 205 -1.01 11.86 20.84
N SER A 206 -0.02 12.16 20.00
CA SER A 206 0.99 13.20 20.19
C SER A 206 0.91 14.23 19.06
N PRO A 207 1.16 15.54 19.35
CA PRO A 207 1.25 16.56 18.30
C PRO A 207 2.53 16.47 17.48
N ILE A 208 3.53 15.70 17.95
CA ILE A 208 4.75 15.36 17.22
C ILE A 208 4.69 13.87 16.92
N SER A 209 4.76 13.51 15.64
CA SER A 209 4.89 12.12 15.21
C SER A 209 6.35 11.80 14.92
N GLY A 210 6.75 10.57 15.21
CA GLY A 210 8.03 10.03 14.82
C GLY A 210 7.90 8.56 14.44
N GLY A 211 8.64 8.13 13.43
CA GLY A 211 8.64 6.74 13.00
C GLY A 211 9.83 6.42 12.12
N MET A 212 10.30 5.18 12.20
CA MET A 212 11.38 4.68 11.38
C MET A 212 10.95 4.58 9.91
N TRP A 213 11.78 5.07 9.01
CA TRP A 213 11.59 5.04 7.58
C TRP A 213 12.91 4.79 6.85
N PHE A 214 12.87 4.62 5.53
CA PHE A 214 14.07 4.50 4.70
C PHE A 214 14.70 5.87 4.50
N ASN A 215 16.02 5.98 4.68
CA ASN A 215 16.75 7.19 4.37
C ASN A 215 16.72 7.45 2.86
N ARG A 216 16.15 8.57 2.47
CA ARG A 216 15.94 8.90 1.05
C ARG A 216 17.22 9.27 0.30
N LEU A 217 18.32 9.61 1.01
CA LEU A 217 19.63 9.86 0.43
C LEU A 217 20.55 8.63 0.48
N ASP A 218 20.22 7.64 1.31
CA ASP A 218 20.89 6.34 1.38
C ASP A 218 19.88 5.24 1.73
N PRO A 219 19.17 4.68 0.73
CA PRO A 219 18.12 3.68 0.96
C PRO A 219 18.57 2.38 1.62
N ASP A 220 19.88 2.18 1.77
CA ASP A 220 20.42 1.04 2.53
C ASP A 220 20.44 1.28 4.05
N GLN A 221 20.05 2.49 4.52
CA GLN A 221 19.95 2.87 5.91
C GLN A 221 18.52 3.28 6.28
N TYR A 222 18.20 3.16 7.58
CA TYR A 222 16.99 3.74 8.12
C TYR A 222 17.25 5.17 8.62
N GLU A 223 16.18 5.98 8.64
CA GLU A 223 16.12 7.28 9.32
C GLU A 223 14.84 7.36 10.15
N MET A 224 14.79 8.19 11.18
CA MET A 224 13.53 8.49 11.84
C MET A 224 12.95 9.78 11.26
N SER A 225 11.76 9.68 10.68
CA SER A 225 11.02 10.84 10.18
C SER A 225 10.20 11.46 11.30
N ILE A 226 10.36 12.78 11.52
CA ILE A 226 9.62 13.57 12.51
C ILE A 226 8.76 14.60 11.79
N GLY A 227 7.51 14.76 12.25
CA GLY A 227 6.55 15.70 11.69
C GLY A 227 5.47 16.14 12.66
N VAL A 228 4.56 16.99 12.20
CA VAL A 228 3.38 17.42 12.96
C VAL A 228 2.23 16.47 12.71
N ALA A 229 1.57 16.06 13.79
CA ALA A 229 0.40 15.19 13.84
C ALA A 229 -0.62 15.72 14.85
N GLY A 230 -1.53 14.88 15.34
CA GLY A 230 -2.34 15.18 16.52
C GLY A 230 -3.70 15.80 16.23
N LEU A 231 -4.21 15.70 15.00
CA LEU A 231 -5.58 16.07 14.68
C LEU A 231 -6.51 14.85 14.80
N GLY A 232 -7.68 15.01 15.40
CA GLY A 232 -8.71 14.00 15.48
C GLY A 232 -9.61 13.95 14.24
N LEU A 233 -9.82 15.07 13.55
CA LEU A 233 -10.50 15.13 12.27
C LEU A 233 -9.53 14.85 11.09
N PRO A 234 -10.02 14.41 9.92
CA PRO A 234 -9.18 13.86 8.85
C PRO A 234 -8.16 14.81 8.21
N ASP A 235 -8.41 16.11 8.24
CA ASP A 235 -7.54 17.11 7.64
C ASP A 235 -7.69 18.47 8.33
N ARG A 236 -6.66 19.32 8.23
CA ARG A 236 -6.65 20.69 8.77
C ARG A 236 -7.81 21.53 8.28
N SER A 237 -8.32 21.30 7.09
CA SER A 237 -9.46 22.04 6.52
C SER A 237 -10.73 21.91 7.33
N TYR A 238 -10.95 20.79 8.02
CA TYR A 238 -12.11 20.61 8.91
C TYR A 238 -12.13 21.57 10.10
N TYR A 239 -10.96 22.08 10.51
CA TYR A 239 -10.82 23.08 11.59
C TYR A 239 -10.85 24.51 11.10
N LEU A 240 -10.41 24.77 9.86
CA LEU A 240 -10.06 26.10 9.37
C LEU A 240 -11.05 26.67 8.34
N GLU A 241 -11.86 25.82 7.69
CA GLU A 241 -12.88 26.28 6.74
C GLU A 241 -14.24 26.48 7.44
N ASP A 242 -14.94 27.57 7.12
CA ASP A 242 -16.22 27.97 7.77
C ASP A 242 -17.45 27.69 6.90
N SER A 243 -17.42 26.64 6.07
CA SER A 243 -18.65 26.16 5.45
C SER A 243 -19.61 25.60 6.51
N GLU A 244 -20.94 25.76 6.29
CA GLU A 244 -21.98 25.26 7.20
C GLU A 244 -21.71 23.80 7.61
N ARG A 245 -21.33 22.95 6.65
CA ARG A 245 -21.01 21.55 6.89
C ARG A 245 -19.83 21.35 7.84
N PHE A 246 -18.73 22.10 7.69
CA PHE A 246 -17.60 21.95 8.60
C PHE A 246 -17.89 22.50 9.99
N VAL A 247 -18.72 23.52 10.09
CA VAL A 247 -19.22 24.00 11.38
C VAL A 247 -20.05 22.90 12.06
N ASP A 248 -20.95 22.24 11.35
CA ASP A 248 -21.77 21.13 11.89
C ASP A 248 -20.91 19.95 12.32
N ILE A 249 -19.89 19.58 11.52
CA ILE A 249 -18.95 18.52 11.89
C ILE A 249 -18.17 18.89 13.16
N ARG A 250 -17.68 20.13 13.30
CA ARG A 250 -16.99 20.57 14.52
C ARG A 250 -17.91 20.55 15.74
N ASN A 251 -19.18 20.95 15.59
CA ASN A 251 -20.16 20.86 16.68
C ASN A 251 -20.42 19.41 17.11
N ALA A 252 -20.59 18.50 16.16
CA ALA A 252 -20.76 17.07 16.43
C ALA A 252 -19.47 16.46 17.03
N TYR A 253 -18.29 16.90 16.57
CA TYR A 253 -17.01 16.48 17.11
C TYR A 253 -16.84 16.87 18.60
N VAL A 254 -17.21 18.10 18.96
CA VAL A 254 -17.21 18.53 20.35
C VAL A 254 -18.12 17.66 21.22
N ALA A 255 -19.33 17.34 20.74
CA ALA A 255 -20.22 16.45 21.44
C ALA A 255 -19.65 15.03 21.62
N HIS A 256 -18.95 14.53 20.58
CA HIS A 256 -18.23 13.26 20.65
C HIS A 256 -17.08 13.30 21.67
N ILE A 257 -16.26 14.35 21.67
CA ILE A 257 -15.18 14.53 22.67
C ILE A 257 -15.76 14.52 24.07
N GLU A 258 -16.82 15.29 24.33
CA GLU A 258 -17.51 15.34 25.63
C GLU A 258 -17.97 13.92 26.05
N GLN A 259 -18.54 13.14 25.13
CA GLN A 259 -19.00 11.78 25.41
C GLN A 259 -17.83 10.85 25.78
N MET A 260 -16.71 10.91 25.08
CA MET A 260 -15.51 10.11 25.38
C MET A 260 -14.92 10.48 26.76
N LEU A 261 -14.85 11.77 27.07
CA LEU A 261 -14.41 12.26 28.37
C LEU A 261 -15.35 11.84 29.53
N ASN A 262 -16.67 11.79 29.26
CA ASN A 262 -17.65 11.30 30.22
C ASN A 262 -17.48 9.79 30.52
N PHE A 263 -17.17 8.95 29.52
CA PHE A 263 -16.78 7.56 29.76
C PHE A 263 -15.55 7.46 30.67
N ALA A 264 -14.57 8.33 30.50
CA ALA A 264 -13.38 8.41 31.37
C ALA A 264 -13.67 9.11 32.71
N LYS A 265 -14.90 9.52 33.00
CA LYS A 265 -15.34 10.19 34.24
C LYS A 265 -14.60 11.52 34.49
N ILE A 266 -14.27 12.25 33.46
CA ILE A 266 -13.61 13.55 33.53
C ILE A 266 -14.66 14.64 33.85
N GLU A 267 -14.48 15.34 34.97
CA GLU A 267 -15.36 16.42 35.40
C GLU A 267 -15.23 17.62 34.42
N GLY A 268 -16.34 18.30 34.14
CA GLY A 268 -16.37 19.46 33.26
C GLY A 268 -16.15 19.12 31.78
N ALA A 269 -16.50 17.90 31.33
CA ALA A 269 -16.27 17.36 29.99
C ALA A 269 -16.71 18.30 28.86
N ALA A 270 -17.87 18.99 29.00
CA ALA A 270 -18.36 19.92 27.97
C ALA A 270 -17.40 21.11 27.72
N GLN A 271 -16.88 21.73 28.78
CA GLN A 271 -15.90 22.82 28.65
C GLN A 271 -14.57 22.31 28.10
N LYS A 272 -14.11 21.16 28.57
CA LYS A 272 -12.86 20.50 28.16
C LYS A 272 -12.90 20.08 26.69
N ALA A 273 -14.04 19.62 26.19
CA ALA A 273 -14.23 19.32 24.77
C ALA A 273 -14.01 20.54 23.87
N GLN A 274 -14.51 21.70 24.26
CA GLN A 274 -14.25 22.96 23.56
C GLN A 274 -12.76 23.34 23.59
N GLN A 275 -12.08 23.10 24.71
CA GLN A 275 -10.65 23.39 24.85
C GLN A 275 -9.79 22.45 23.98
N ILE A 276 -10.20 21.19 23.84
CA ILE A 276 -9.54 20.23 22.94
C ILE A 276 -9.72 20.63 21.49
N LEU A 277 -10.94 21.00 21.03
CA LEU A 277 -11.13 21.51 19.69
C LEU A 277 -10.27 22.76 19.43
N ALA A 278 -10.19 23.69 20.39
CA ALA A 278 -9.36 24.90 20.26
C ALA A 278 -7.86 24.56 20.19
N LEU A 279 -7.39 23.55 20.92
CA LEU A 279 -6.02 23.04 20.86
C LEU A 279 -5.72 22.44 19.47
N GLU A 280 -6.59 21.54 19.01
CA GLU A 280 -6.41 20.92 17.68
C GLU A 280 -6.49 21.95 16.55
N THR A 281 -7.31 22.99 16.69
CA THR A 281 -7.34 24.12 15.74
C THR A 281 -5.97 24.80 15.64
N LYS A 282 -5.29 25.05 16.77
CA LYS A 282 -3.93 25.62 16.75
C LYS A 282 -2.91 24.67 16.09
N ILE A 283 -3.05 23.35 16.29
CA ILE A 283 -2.22 22.36 15.59
C ILE A 283 -2.53 22.38 14.08
N ALA A 284 -3.80 22.51 13.70
CA ALA A 284 -4.21 22.59 12.29
C ALA A 284 -3.69 23.85 11.58
N GLU A 285 -3.63 25.00 12.30
CA GLU A 285 -3.09 26.26 11.78
C GLU A 285 -1.63 26.12 11.37
N VAL A 286 -0.81 25.46 12.17
CA VAL A 286 0.64 25.30 11.92
C VAL A 286 0.96 24.18 10.94
N GLN A 287 0.11 23.16 10.82
CA GLN A 287 0.37 22.01 9.95
C GLN A 287 0.36 22.41 8.45
N TRP A 288 1.29 21.91 7.68
CA TRP A 288 1.28 22.11 6.23
C TRP A 288 0.06 21.47 5.56
N PRO A 289 -0.50 22.11 4.50
CA PRO A 289 -1.50 21.46 3.65
C PRO A 289 -0.88 20.22 2.94
N ARG A 290 -1.75 19.32 2.49
CA ARG A 290 -1.34 18.00 1.95
C ARG A 290 -0.40 18.10 0.77
N GLU A 291 -0.61 19.05 -0.13
CA GLU A 291 0.24 19.27 -1.31
C GLU A 291 1.69 19.57 -0.92
N LYS A 292 1.90 20.35 0.16
CA LYS A 292 3.25 20.59 0.69
C LYS A 292 3.84 19.36 1.37
N ARG A 293 3.01 18.62 2.14
CA ARG A 293 3.48 17.43 2.87
C ARG A 293 3.90 16.30 1.92
N ARG A 294 3.21 16.13 0.77
CA ARG A 294 3.59 15.13 -0.23
C ARG A 294 4.80 15.52 -1.08
N ASN A 295 5.19 16.79 -1.11
CA ASN A 295 6.34 17.25 -1.86
C ASN A 295 7.63 16.74 -1.23
N ARG A 296 8.32 15.84 -1.94
CA ARG A 296 9.51 15.15 -1.46
C ARG A 296 10.69 16.08 -1.22
N ASP A 297 10.83 17.16 -2.01
CA ASP A 297 11.93 18.12 -1.83
C ASP A 297 11.72 18.97 -0.57
N LEU A 298 10.49 19.45 -0.36
CA LEU A 298 10.17 20.25 0.84
C LEU A 298 10.23 19.40 2.12
N SER A 299 9.93 18.11 2.03
CA SER A 299 9.89 17.19 3.17
C SER A 299 11.21 16.45 3.42
N LEU A 300 12.28 16.73 2.66
CA LEU A 300 13.62 16.19 2.88
C LEU A 300 14.48 17.23 3.62
N ASN A 301 14.60 17.06 4.93
CA ASN A 301 15.37 17.95 5.79
C ASN A 301 16.10 17.10 6.83
N GLN A 302 17.22 16.51 6.41
CA GLN A 302 18.02 15.65 7.28
C GLN A 302 18.75 16.44 8.36
N ILE A 303 18.84 15.87 9.53
CA ILE A 303 19.54 16.41 10.68
C ILE A 303 20.10 15.26 11.52
N GLU A 304 21.31 15.45 12.05
CA GLU A 304 21.84 14.55 13.06
C GLU A 304 21.14 14.78 14.40
N ARG A 305 20.85 13.70 15.11
CA ARG A 305 20.13 13.75 16.40
C ARG A 305 20.79 14.69 17.41
N GLU A 306 22.12 14.74 17.45
CA GLU A 306 22.88 15.62 18.35
C GLU A 306 22.61 17.11 18.11
N ASN A 307 22.20 17.51 16.89
CA ASN A 307 21.91 18.90 16.53
C ASN A 307 20.43 19.27 16.70
N LEU A 308 19.58 18.31 17.09
CA LEU A 308 18.12 18.49 17.11
C LEU A 308 17.70 19.53 18.15
N THR A 309 18.23 19.48 19.36
CA THR A 309 17.88 20.40 20.46
C THR A 309 18.25 21.85 20.12
N ASP A 310 19.38 22.07 19.47
CA ASP A 310 19.80 23.41 19.07
C ASP A 310 18.96 23.97 17.91
N THR A 311 18.56 23.11 16.97
CA THR A 311 17.78 23.51 15.79
C THR A 311 16.28 23.67 16.09
N TYR A 312 15.75 22.86 17.01
CA TYR A 312 14.36 22.82 17.43
C TYR A 312 14.24 22.93 18.96
N PRO A 313 14.63 24.10 19.54
CA PRO A 313 14.65 24.30 20.99
C PRO A 313 13.24 24.36 21.60
N GLY A 314 13.15 24.11 22.89
CA GLY A 314 11.91 24.25 23.68
C GLY A 314 11.11 22.95 23.81
N PHE A 315 11.63 21.84 23.31
CA PHE A 315 11.09 20.49 23.50
C PHE A 315 12.19 19.57 24.03
N ASP A 316 11.88 18.73 24.98
CA ASP A 316 12.84 17.79 25.61
C ASP A 316 12.98 16.53 24.73
N TRP A 317 13.79 16.64 23.67
CA TRP A 317 14.01 15.58 22.71
C TRP A 317 14.63 14.32 23.33
N ASP A 318 15.48 14.46 24.34
CA ASP A 318 16.10 13.32 24.99
C ASP A 318 15.06 12.47 25.73
N THR A 319 14.17 13.11 26.49
CA THR A 319 13.05 12.44 27.13
C THR A 319 12.11 11.79 26.09
N TYR A 320 11.80 12.50 24.99
CA TYR A 320 10.96 11.96 23.93
C TYR A 320 11.55 10.67 23.32
N PHE A 321 12.83 10.70 22.93
CA PHE A 321 13.48 9.53 22.34
C PHE A 321 13.68 8.37 23.34
N ALA A 322 13.93 8.66 24.62
CA ALA A 322 14.00 7.62 25.63
C ALA A 322 12.72 6.77 25.69
N GLU A 323 11.56 7.40 25.54
CA GLU A 323 10.26 6.71 25.56
C GLU A 323 9.93 6.00 24.24
N THR A 324 10.39 6.51 23.09
CA THR A 324 10.22 5.80 21.80
C THR A 324 11.05 4.53 21.74
N GLY A 325 12.19 4.49 22.43
CA GLY A 325 13.18 3.42 22.42
C GLY A 325 14.20 3.50 21.29
N TYR A 326 14.02 4.39 20.30
CA TYR A 326 14.92 4.52 19.13
C TYR A 326 16.23 5.20 19.48
N GLN A 327 17.35 4.65 18.96
CA GLN A 327 18.70 5.19 19.10
C GLN A 327 19.25 5.75 17.77
N ILE A 328 18.50 5.65 16.69
CA ILE A 328 18.89 6.06 15.33
C ILE A 328 19.48 7.48 15.31
N PRO A 329 20.68 7.69 14.71
CA PRO A 329 21.35 8.99 14.71
C PRO A 329 20.81 9.94 13.63
N HIS A 330 20.32 9.40 12.52
CA HIS A 330 19.88 10.17 11.37
C HIS A 330 18.39 10.43 11.42
N LEU A 331 18.00 11.69 11.37
CA LEU A 331 16.61 12.12 11.43
C LEU A 331 16.26 12.91 10.18
N ASN A 332 14.98 12.87 9.79
CA ASN A 332 14.42 13.73 8.77
C ASN A 332 13.25 14.52 9.34
N ILE A 333 13.31 15.82 9.28
CA ILE A 333 12.21 16.70 9.72
C ILE A 333 11.32 16.99 8.53
N SER A 334 10.21 16.25 8.41
CA SER A 334 9.33 16.30 7.23
C SER A 334 8.57 17.64 7.08
N GLN A 335 8.44 18.41 8.16
CA GLN A 335 7.78 19.71 8.19
C GLN A 335 8.57 20.68 9.08
N PRO A 336 9.71 21.27 8.62
CA PRO A 336 10.63 22.01 9.47
C PRO A 336 10.02 23.18 10.24
N GLN A 337 9.30 24.07 9.57
CA GLN A 337 8.66 25.21 10.23
C GLN A 337 7.46 24.78 11.10
N PRO A 338 6.53 23.92 10.64
CA PRO A 338 5.48 23.39 11.50
C PRO A 338 5.96 22.71 12.78
N VAL A 339 7.09 21.98 12.76
CA VAL A 339 7.66 21.38 13.98
C VAL A 339 8.08 22.46 14.98
N LYS A 340 8.70 23.56 14.54
CA LYS A 340 9.02 24.70 15.43
C LYS A 340 7.75 25.34 16.00
N ASP A 341 6.74 25.51 15.17
CA ASP A 341 5.49 26.17 15.56
C ASP A 341 4.66 25.27 16.51
N VAL A 342 4.62 23.95 16.29
CA VAL A 342 3.91 23.05 17.23
C VAL A 342 4.63 22.92 18.58
N ILE A 343 5.95 22.99 18.64
CA ILE A 343 6.72 23.08 19.89
C ILE A 343 6.28 24.32 20.69
N LYS A 344 6.07 25.44 20.01
CA LYS A 344 5.54 26.66 20.62
C LYS A 344 4.11 26.42 21.16
N VAL A 345 3.21 25.80 20.38
CA VAL A 345 1.87 25.43 20.83
C VAL A 345 1.97 24.55 22.09
N ILE A 346 2.87 23.53 22.10
CA ILE A 346 3.06 22.67 23.28
C ILE A 346 3.46 23.50 24.50
N SER A 347 4.32 24.48 24.34
CA SER A 347 4.85 25.30 25.43
C SER A 347 3.84 26.30 25.99
N GLU A 348 2.95 26.81 25.15
CA GLU A 348 1.98 27.90 25.48
C GLU A 348 0.65 27.38 26.02
N GLN A 349 0.27 26.12 25.74
CA GLN A 349 -1.00 25.58 26.21
C GLN A 349 -0.89 25.01 27.61
N PRO A 350 -1.95 25.16 28.44
CA PRO A 350 -1.98 24.60 29.80
C PRO A 350 -1.82 23.09 29.80
N LEU A 351 -1.08 22.57 30.79
CA LEU A 351 -0.82 21.14 30.94
C LEU A 351 -2.10 20.30 31.03
N GLU A 352 -3.11 20.79 31.73
CA GLU A 352 -4.40 20.12 31.87
C GLU A 352 -5.13 19.93 30.53
N VAL A 353 -5.00 20.87 29.59
CA VAL A 353 -5.60 20.74 28.27
C VAL A 353 -4.94 19.60 27.47
N TRP A 354 -3.62 19.43 27.61
CA TRP A 354 -2.89 18.30 27.02
C TRP A 354 -3.28 16.96 27.64
N LYS A 355 -3.49 16.90 28.95
CA LYS A 355 -3.97 15.70 29.65
C LYS A 355 -5.36 15.30 29.14
N ASP A 356 -6.30 16.23 29.09
CA ASP A 356 -7.65 16.00 28.61
C ASP A 356 -7.66 15.56 27.12
N TYR A 357 -6.82 16.18 26.28
CA TYR A 357 -6.59 15.81 24.89
C TYR A 357 -6.09 14.36 24.76
N MET A 358 -5.06 13.99 25.52
CA MET A 358 -4.53 12.63 25.49
C MET A 358 -5.53 11.59 26.01
N ILE A 359 -6.30 11.90 27.07
CA ILE A 359 -7.37 11.04 27.59
C ILE A 359 -8.43 10.81 26.53
N TYR A 360 -8.93 11.90 25.90
CA TYR A 360 -9.92 11.81 24.84
C TYR A 360 -9.43 10.87 23.71
N HIS A 361 -8.25 11.14 23.17
CA HIS A 361 -7.69 10.33 22.09
C HIS A 361 -7.44 8.88 22.50
N THR A 362 -7.01 8.63 23.71
CA THR A 362 -6.81 7.26 24.21
C THR A 362 -8.12 6.47 24.21
N VAL A 363 -9.21 7.04 24.73
CA VAL A 363 -10.52 6.38 24.74
C VAL A 363 -11.04 6.15 23.33
N SER A 364 -10.98 7.17 22.47
CA SER A 364 -11.45 7.12 21.09
C SER A 364 -10.65 6.11 20.23
N ASN A 365 -9.32 6.10 20.34
CA ASN A 365 -8.45 5.19 19.58
C ASN A 365 -8.60 3.72 19.98
N HIS A 366 -9.02 3.44 21.21
CA HIS A 366 -9.28 2.08 21.69
C HIS A 366 -10.74 1.66 21.56
N ALA A 367 -11.64 2.53 21.13
CA ALA A 367 -13.08 2.27 21.14
C ALA A 367 -13.47 0.95 20.42
N SER A 368 -12.76 0.56 19.34
CA SER A 368 -13.03 -0.67 18.58
C SER A 368 -12.77 -1.98 19.34
N ILE A 369 -12.03 -1.92 20.44
CA ILE A 369 -11.64 -3.06 21.30
C ILE A 369 -12.12 -2.90 22.76
N LEU A 370 -12.91 -1.89 23.04
CA LEU A 370 -13.59 -1.65 24.31
C LEU A 370 -15.07 -2.09 24.23
N SER A 371 -15.85 -1.78 25.26
CA SER A 371 -17.27 -2.15 25.36
C SER A 371 -18.12 -1.54 24.23
N ASP A 372 -19.23 -2.20 23.92
CA ASP A 372 -20.10 -1.84 22.78
C ASP A 372 -20.73 -0.44 22.91
N ASP A 373 -20.92 0.10 24.11
CA ASP A 373 -21.39 1.47 24.35
C ASP A 373 -20.34 2.51 23.92
N ILE A 374 -19.05 2.29 24.25
CA ILE A 374 -17.95 3.16 23.83
C ILE A 374 -17.74 3.03 22.31
N PHE A 375 -17.75 1.80 21.79
CA PHE A 375 -17.66 1.54 20.36
C PHE A 375 -18.78 2.24 19.59
N THR A 376 -20.03 2.11 20.05
CA THR A 376 -21.21 2.70 19.41
C THR A 376 -21.10 4.23 19.40
N ALA A 377 -20.72 4.84 20.51
CA ALA A 377 -20.52 6.30 20.59
C ALA A 377 -19.45 6.79 19.60
N ASN A 378 -18.36 6.05 19.48
CA ASN A 378 -17.31 6.38 18.51
C ASN A 378 -17.78 6.19 17.07
N PHE A 379 -18.55 5.16 16.78
CA PHE A 379 -19.14 4.91 15.47
C PHE A 379 -20.17 5.98 15.06
N GLU A 380 -21.03 6.44 15.95
CA GLU A 380 -22.03 7.48 15.65
C GLU A 380 -21.39 8.77 15.15
N PHE A 381 -20.18 9.10 15.61
CA PHE A 381 -19.44 10.24 15.08
C PHE A 381 -18.61 9.87 13.84
N PHE A 382 -17.61 8.98 13.96
CA PHE A 382 -16.66 8.72 12.88
C PHE A 382 -17.26 7.93 11.74
N GLY A 383 -18.12 6.94 12.03
CA GLY A 383 -18.79 6.14 11.01
C GLY A 383 -19.93 6.90 10.35
N LYS A 384 -20.89 7.31 11.15
CA LYS A 384 -22.17 7.84 10.67
C LYS A 384 -22.12 9.32 10.31
N THR A 385 -21.79 10.19 11.28
CA THR A 385 -21.81 11.64 11.05
C THR A 385 -20.74 12.09 10.05
N LEU A 386 -19.51 11.64 10.23
CA LEU A 386 -18.36 12.08 9.42
C LEU A 386 -18.35 11.43 8.03
N ASN A 387 -18.62 10.12 7.93
CA ASN A 387 -18.46 9.35 6.71
C ASN A 387 -19.77 8.86 6.07
N GLY A 388 -20.94 9.00 6.75
CA GLY A 388 -22.25 8.64 6.22
C GLY A 388 -22.54 7.11 6.22
N GLN A 389 -21.80 6.34 7.01
CA GLN A 389 -22.05 4.91 7.20
C GLN A 389 -23.29 4.73 8.09
N GLN A 390 -24.24 3.88 7.70
CA GLN A 390 -25.51 3.77 8.41
C GLN A 390 -25.45 2.78 9.57
N GLU A 391 -24.70 1.68 9.41
CA GLU A 391 -24.54 0.62 10.39
C GLU A 391 -23.06 0.26 10.58
N PRO A 392 -22.63 -0.14 11.78
CA PRO A 392 -21.27 -0.57 12.00
C PRO A 392 -21.01 -1.90 11.27
N ARG A 393 -19.76 -2.10 10.86
CA ARG A 393 -19.33 -3.38 10.30
C ARG A 393 -19.55 -4.52 11.30
N PRO A 394 -20.03 -5.69 10.88
CA PRO A 394 -20.14 -6.87 11.75
C PRO A 394 -18.86 -7.14 12.55
N ARG A 395 -18.99 -7.63 13.78
CA ARG A 395 -17.84 -7.84 14.69
C ARG A 395 -16.75 -8.71 14.08
N TRP A 396 -17.11 -9.78 13.37
CA TRP A 396 -16.14 -10.65 12.70
C TRP A 396 -15.32 -9.89 11.61
N LYS A 397 -15.94 -8.97 10.84
CA LYS A 397 -15.23 -8.12 9.87
C LYS A 397 -14.25 -7.18 10.58
N ARG A 398 -14.63 -6.66 11.75
CA ARG A 398 -13.76 -5.82 12.59
C ARG A 398 -12.58 -6.62 13.14
N ALA A 399 -12.83 -7.86 13.61
CA ALA A 399 -11.78 -8.77 14.07
C ALA A 399 -10.75 -9.05 12.97
N ILE A 400 -11.21 -9.44 11.77
CA ILE A 400 -10.34 -9.68 10.61
C ILE A 400 -9.53 -8.44 10.26
N ALA A 401 -10.16 -7.25 10.24
CA ALA A 401 -9.45 -6.01 9.95
C ALA A 401 -8.34 -5.71 10.98
N ALA A 402 -8.62 -5.94 12.28
CA ALA A 402 -7.65 -5.74 13.35
C ALA A 402 -6.43 -6.67 13.26
N MET A 403 -6.64 -7.94 12.81
CA MET A 403 -5.55 -8.92 12.72
C MET A 403 -4.81 -8.91 11.36
N SER A 404 -5.38 -8.31 10.30
CA SER A 404 -4.81 -8.39 8.94
C SER A 404 -3.74 -7.34 8.64
N GLY A 405 -3.44 -6.41 9.55
CA GLY A 405 -2.41 -5.39 9.38
C GLY A 405 -0.99 -5.95 9.36
N THR A 406 -0.05 -5.24 8.72
CA THR A 406 1.38 -5.63 8.69
C THR A 406 2.06 -5.50 10.06
N GLN A 407 1.52 -4.67 10.93
CA GLN A 407 1.93 -4.54 12.35
C GLN A 407 0.94 -5.29 13.27
N SER A 408 0.41 -6.40 12.78
CA SER A 408 -0.43 -7.35 13.48
C SER A 408 -0.11 -8.77 12.97
N LEU A 409 -1.09 -9.66 12.88
CA LEU A 409 -0.92 -11.04 12.42
C LEU A 409 -1.08 -11.21 10.89
N GLY A 410 -1.00 -10.09 10.13
CA GLY A 410 -1.28 -10.10 8.71
C GLY A 410 -0.42 -11.06 7.90
N PHE A 411 0.87 -11.20 8.21
CA PHE A 411 1.72 -12.17 7.52
C PHE A 411 1.51 -13.62 7.97
N ALA A 412 1.11 -13.86 9.22
CA ALA A 412 0.70 -15.19 9.68
C ALA A 412 -0.54 -15.69 8.93
N ILE A 413 -1.56 -14.81 8.80
CA ILE A 413 -2.76 -15.07 7.99
C ILE A 413 -2.37 -15.24 6.51
N GLY A 414 -1.53 -14.34 5.98
CA GLY A 414 -1.12 -14.30 4.59
C GLY A 414 -0.46 -15.60 4.11
N LYS A 415 0.28 -16.27 4.96
CA LYS A 415 0.93 -17.55 4.67
C LYS A 415 -0.09 -18.64 4.36
N THR A 416 -1.09 -18.82 5.21
CA THR A 416 -2.18 -19.78 4.99
C THR A 416 -3.09 -19.35 3.82
N TYR A 417 -3.30 -18.03 3.66
CA TYR A 417 -4.12 -17.49 2.58
C TYR A 417 -3.56 -17.83 1.20
N VAL A 418 -2.26 -17.65 0.96
CA VAL A 418 -1.67 -17.90 -0.36
C VAL A 418 -1.60 -19.40 -0.69
N GLU A 419 -1.41 -20.25 0.29
CA GLU A 419 -1.45 -21.71 0.10
C GLU A 419 -2.81 -22.17 -0.48
N LYS A 420 -3.91 -21.54 -0.07
CA LYS A 420 -5.27 -21.90 -0.47
C LYS A 420 -5.79 -21.12 -1.69
N HIS A 421 -5.46 -19.82 -1.80
CA HIS A 421 -6.12 -18.90 -2.72
C HIS A 421 -5.22 -18.32 -3.83
N PHE A 422 -3.92 -18.64 -3.86
CA PHE A 422 -3.02 -18.10 -4.87
C PHE A 422 -2.21 -19.20 -5.58
N PRO A 423 -2.70 -19.72 -6.72
CA PRO A 423 -2.02 -20.77 -7.46
C PRO A 423 -0.71 -20.27 -8.13
N ALA A 424 0.30 -21.13 -8.22
CA ALA A 424 1.59 -20.82 -8.84
C ALA A 424 1.46 -20.36 -10.31
N SER A 425 0.44 -20.83 -11.03
CA SER A 425 0.15 -20.39 -12.40
C SER A 425 -0.19 -18.89 -12.50
N SER A 426 -0.88 -18.33 -11.51
CA SER A 426 -1.18 -16.90 -11.46
C SER A 426 0.09 -16.07 -11.28
N LYS A 427 1.03 -16.52 -10.42
CA LYS A 427 2.33 -15.85 -10.24
C LYS A 427 3.12 -15.79 -11.55
N SER A 428 3.14 -16.89 -12.33
CA SER A 428 3.83 -16.95 -13.63
C SER A 428 3.21 -16.01 -14.67
N GLN A 429 1.88 -16.04 -14.82
CA GLN A 429 1.18 -15.15 -15.78
C GLN A 429 1.37 -13.67 -15.43
N MET A 430 1.39 -13.34 -14.14
CA MET A 430 1.67 -11.99 -13.70
C MET A 430 3.09 -11.55 -14.02
N ALA A 431 4.09 -12.44 -13.87
CA ALA A 431 5.46 -12.14 -14.24
C ALA A 431 5.58 -11.84 -15.75
N ASP A 432 4.85 -12.57 -16.58
CA ASP A 432 4.80 -12.32 -18.04
C ASP A 432 4.16 -10.96 -18.36
N LEU A 433 3.05 -10.59 -17.67
CA LEU A 433 2.44 -9.26 -17.80
C LEU A 433 3.41 -8.15 -17.41
N VAL A 434 4.09 -8.25 -16.26
CA VAL A 434 5.08 -7.28 -15.82
C VAL A 434 6.21 -7.10 -16.82
N ASN A 435 6.72 -8.20 -17.41
CA ASN A 435 7.78 -8.16 -18.41
C ASN A 435 7.30 -7.48 -19.71
N ASN A 436 6.08 -7.76 -20.16
CA ASN A 436 5.51 -7.13 -21.34
C ASN A 436 5.29 -5.62 -21.12
N LEU A 437 4.81 -5.22 -19.94
CA LEU A 437 4.64 -3.80 -19.64
C LEU A 437 5.99 -3.08 -19.51
N ARG A 438 7.01 -3.73 -18.92
CA ARG A 438 8.37 -3.17 -18.87
C ARG A 438 8.93 -2.92 -20.28
N LYS A 439 8.75 -3.87 -21.19
CA LYS A 439 9.14 -3.72 -22.60
C LYS A 439 8.39 -2.58 -23.25
N ALA A 440 7.06 -2.54 -23.13
CA ALA A 440 6.22 -1.49 -23.71
C ALA A 440 6.62 -0.10 -23.17
N PHE A 441 6.89 0.01 -21.86
CA PHE A 441 7.31 1.27 -21.27
C PHE A 441 8.70 1.72 -21.79
N GLY A 442 9.65 0.79 -21.92
CA GLY A 442 10.94 1.09 -22.52
C GLY A 442 10.82 1.63 -23.96
N GLU A 443 10.00 0.99 -24.80
CA GLU A 443 9.75 1.46 -26.16
C GLU A 443 9.07 2.85 -26.20
N ARG A 444 8.17 3.13 -25.24
CA ARG A 444 7.52 4.45 -25.12
C ARG A 444 8.52 5.54 -24.70
N ILE A 445 9.40 5.28 -23.70
CA ILE A 445 10.45 6.22 -23.29
C ILE A 445 11.34 6.61 -24.49
N GLU A 446 11.76 5.64 -25.29
CA GLU A 446 12.54 5.91 -26.51
C GLU A 446 11.80 6.81 -27.51
N GLY A 447 10.48 6.61 -27.62
CA GLY A 447 9.62 7.37 -28.53
C GLY A 447 9.24 8.78 -28.06
N LEU A 448 9.58 9.21 -26.84
CA LEU A 448 9.22 10.54 -26.32
C LEU A 448 9.99 11.64 -27.08
N ASP A 449 9.24 12.60 -27.62
CA ASP A 449 9.77 13.75 -28.38
C ASP A 449 10.21 14.92 -27.51
N TRP A 450 9.71 14.98 -26.26
CA TRP A 450 9.98 16.06 -25.30
C TRP A 450 11.17 15.75 -24.36
N MET A 451 11.66 14.52 -24.32
CA MET A 451 12.76 14.07 -23.45
C MET A 451 14.04 13.88 -24.27
N GLY A 452 15.13 14.49 -23.82
CA GLY A 452 16.46 14.35 -24.45
C GLY A 452 17.14 13.01 -24.12
N ASP A 453 18.16 12.67 -24.91
CA ASP A 453 18.83 11.37 -24.85
C ASP A 453 19.47 11.09 -23.47
N ASP A 454 20.06 12.08 -22.82
CA ASP A 454 20.69 11.91 -21.49
C ASP A 454 19.66 11.49 -20.44
N THR A 455 18.47 12.12 -20.44
CA THR A 455 17.39 11.77 -19.52
C THR A 455 16.77 10.41 -19.88
N LYS A 456 16.63 10.07 -21.20
CA LYS A 456 16.17 8.76 -21.64
C LYS A 456 17.08 7.63 -21.15
N VAL A 457 18.39 7.80 -21.20
CA VAL A 457 19.35 6.80 -20.67
C VAL A 457 19.12 6.55 -19.17
N ASN A 458 18.93 7.60 -18.38
CA ASN A 458 18.65 7.47 -16.93
C ASN A 458 17.28 6.85 -16.68
N ALA A 459 16.26 7.22 -17.47
CA ALA A 459 14.91 6.64 -17.38
C ALA A 459 14.92 5.15 -17.70
N GLN A 460 15.63 4.72 -18.76
CA GLN A 460 15.80 3.32 -19.13
C GLN A 460 16.55 2.53 -18.02
N ALA A 461 17.61 3.11 -17.45
CA ALA A 461 18.33 2.49 -16.34
C ALA A 461 17.43 2.29 -15.12
N LYS A 462 16.60 3.27 -14.80
CA LYS A 462 15.63 3.18 -13.71
C LYS A 462 14.56 2.12 -13.98
N LEU A 463 14.01 2.07 -15.19
CA LEU A 463 13.04 1.05 -15.59
C LEU A 463 13.63 -0.37 -15.54
N ALA A 464 14.88 -0.55 -15.98
CA ALA A 464 15.58 -1.83 -15.93
C ALA A 464 15.81 -2.32 -14.49
N ALA A 465 16.00 -1.37 -13.55
CA ALA A 465 16.25 -1.64 -12.13
C ALA A 465 14.98 -1.91 -11.31
N PHE A 466 13.77 -1.81 -11.88
CA PHE A 466 12.53 -2.15 -11.16
C PHE A 466 12.54 -3.59 -10.65
N VAL A 467 12.22 -3.77 -9.38
CA VAL A 467 12.08 -5.07 -8.73
C VAL A 467 10.59 -5.42 -8.58
N PRO A 468 10.06 -6.39 -9.32
CA PRO A 468 8.68 -6.83 -9.14
C PRO A 468 8.57 -7.84 -7.99
N LYS A 469 7.62 -7.62 -7.09
CA LYS A 469 7.21 -8.52 -6.00
C LYS A 469 5.77 -8.95 -6.25
N ILE A 470 5.55 -10.25 -6.46
CA ILE A 470 4.26 -10.80 -6.92
C ILE A 470 3.73 -11.85 -5.95
N GLY A 471 2.53 -11.64 -5.45
CA GLY A 471 1.75 -12.56 -4.64
C GLY A 471 2.09 -12.53 -3.15
N TYR A 472 3.31 -12.92 -2.80
CA TYR A 472 3.75 -13.08 -1.40
C TYR A 472 5.27 -13.02 -1.27
N PRO A 473 5.81 -12.71 -0.06
CA PRO A 473 7.24 -12.61 0.18
C PRO A 473 7.92 -13.99 0.14
N ASP A 474 9.15 -14.03 -0.37
CA ASP A 474 9.96 -15.26 -0.35
C ASP A 474 10.45 -15.61 1.07
N THR A 475 10.63 -14.60 1.93
CA THR A 475 10.96 -14.76 3.35
C THR A 475 9.82 -14.18 4.19
N TRP A 476 9.20 -15.05 4.99
CA TRP A 476 8.09 -14.66 5.86
C TRP A 476 8.58 -13.98 7.13
N GLN A 477 7.79 -13.04 7.65
CA GLN A 477 8.04 -12.43 8.95
C GLN A 477 7.96 -13.50 10.05
N SER A 478 8.95 -13.52 10.96
CA SER A 478 8.89 -14.31 12.19
C SER A 478 8.03 -13.61 13.25
N PHE A 479 7.35 -14.41 14.06
CA PHE A 479 6.63 -14.00 15.25
C PHE A 479 7.23 -14.65 16.52
N ASP A 480 8.50 -15.05 16.47
CA ASP A 480 9.19 -15.64 17.61
C ASP A 480 9.20 -14.69 18.81
N GLY A 481 8.79 -15.19 19.96
CA GLY A 481 8.69 -14.40 21.19
C GLY A 481 7.38 -13.62 21.39
N LEU A 482 6.51 -13.54 20.36
CA LEU A 482 5.17 -12.95 20.51
C LEU A 482 4.23 -13.95 21.21
N GLU A 483 3.53 -13.49 22.25
CA GLU A 483 2.46 -14.23 22.92
C GLU A 483 1.11 -13.57 22.62
N ILE A 484 0.13 -14.37 22.19
CA ILE A 484 -1.27 -13.96 22.02
C ILE A 484 -2.14 -14.82 22.93
N LYS A 485 -3.16 -14.24 23.57
CA LYS A 485 -4.03 -14.89 24.55
C LYS A 485 -5.49 -14.78 24.14
N ALA A 486 -6.24 -15.87 24.27
CA ALA A 486 -7.64 -15.96 23.86
C ALA A 486 -8.61 -15.13 24.73
N ASP A 487 -8.18 -14.63 25.90
CA ASP A 487 -9.01 -13.92 26.89
C ASP A 487 -8.56 -12.47 27.17
N ASP A 488 -7.56 -11.98 26.42
CA ASP A 488 -6.92 -10.67 26.69
C ASP A 488 -6.76 -9.82 25.42
N LEU A 489 -7.88 -9.30 24.88
CA LEU A 489 -7.90 -8.55 23.62
C LEU A 489 -6.98 -7.32 23.65
N LEU A 490 -7.11 -6.44 24.65
CA LEU A 490 -6.24 -5.25 24.71
C LEU A 490 -4.77 -5.64 24.94
N GLY A 491 -4.50 -6.60 25.82
CA GLY A 491 -3.14 -7.09 26.04
C GLY A 491 -2.52 -7.64 24.75
N ASN A 492 -3.31 -8.30 23.88
CA ASN A 492 -2.84 -8.74 22.57
C ASN A 492 -2.44 -7.56 21.70
N VAL A 493 -3.26 -6.51 21.63
CA VAL A 493 -2.94 -5.30 20.87
C VAL A 493 -1.67 -4.62 21.41
N MET A 494 -1.51 -4.53 22.72
CA MET A 494 -0.33 -3.94 23.36
C MET A 494 0.93 -4.78 23.10
N ARG A 495 0.84 -6.12 23.22
CA ARG A 495 1.97 -7.02 22.92
C ARG A 495 2.40 -6.94 21.46
N LEU A 496 1.47 -6.82 20.53
CA LEU A 496 1.77 -6.57 19.11
C LEU A 496 2.52 -5.24 18.93
N ARG A 497 2.06 -4.14 19.54
CA ARG A 497 2.75 -2.84 19.45
C ARG A 497 4.18 -2.92 20.00
N VAL A 498 4.35 -3.52 21.17
CA VAL A 498 5.69 -3.72 21.78
C VAL A 498 6.57 -4.58 20.86
N PHE A 499 6.06 -5.71 20.39
CA PHE A 499 6.78 -6.61 19.49
C PHE A 499 7.29 -5.91 18.23
N PHE A 500 6.43 -5.16 17.54
CA PHE A 500 6.83 -4.44 16.32
C PHE A 500 7.73 -3.22 16.58
N ARG A 501 7.59 -2.56 17.74
CA ARG A 501 8.51 -1.52 18.16
C ARG A 501 9.90 -2.12 18.42
N ASP A 502 9.97 -3.22 19.17
CA ASP A 502 11.24 -3.87 19.51
C ASP A 502 11.94 -4.42 18.26
N ASP A 503 11.20 -5.04 17.32
CA ASP A 503 11.71 -5.44 16.02
C ASP A 503 12.28 -4.25 15.23
N SER A 504 11.62 -3.09 15.27
CA SER A 504 12.10 -1.88 14.61
C SER A 504 13.33 -1.31 15.29
N VAL A 505 13.38 -1.28 16.62
CA VAL A 505 14.55 -0.80 17.39
C VAL A 505 15.78 -1.69 17.15
N VAL A 506 15.60 -3.02 17.08
CA VAL A 506 16.71 -3.93 16.75
C VAL A 506 17.27 -3.66 15.36
N LYS A 507 16.38 -3.37 14.40
CA LYS A 507 16.75 -3.16 12.98
C LYS A 507 17.22 -1.77 12.64
N GLU A 508 17.00 -0.77 13.47
CA GLU A 508 17.23 0.64 13.13
C GLU A 508 18.67 0.98 12.72
N LEU A 509 19.65 0.21 13.21
CA LEU A 509 21.08 0.36 12.88
C LEU A 509 21.57 -0.69 11.88
N GLU A 510 20.70 -1.57 11.41
CA GLU A 510 21.03 -2.55 10.40
C GLU A 510 20.83 -1.97 8.99
N LYS A 511 21.36 -2.68 7.99
CA LYS A 511 21.01 -2.41 6.60
C LYS A 511 19.53 -2.69 6.35
N THR A 512 18.89 -1.84 5.53
CA THR A 512 17.47 -2.02 5.19
C THR A 512 17.19 -3.36 4.52
N ASP A 513 16.14 -4.05 4.96
CA ASP A 513 15.72 -5.31 4.35
C ASP A 513 14.86 -5.05 3.10
N ARG A 514 15.48 -5.20 1.93
CA ARG A 514 14.79 -5.06 0.64
C ARG A 514 13.80 -6.19 0.33
N ASN A 515 13.79 -7.30 1.10
CA ASN A 515 12.81 -8.38 0.92
C ASN A 515 11.50 -8.11 1.68
N ARG A 516 11.50 -7.16 2.60
CA ARG A 516 10.31 -6.81 3.38
C ARG A 516 9.19 -6.29 2.49
N TRP A 517 7.96 -6.67 2.81
CA TRP A 517 6.74 -6.19 2.15
C TRP A 517 6.00 -5.18 3.02
N GLY A 518 5.49 -4.11 2.41
CA GLY A 518 4.66 -3.10 3.07
C GLY A 518 3.19 -3.48 3.20
N MET A 519 2.76 -4.57 2.53
CA MET A 519 1.39 -5.08 2.57
C MET A 519 1.38 -6.60 2.69
N ALA A 520 0.45 -7.13 3.48
CA ALA A 520 0.25 -8.56 3.60
C ALA A 520 -0.45 -9.13 2.35
N PRO A 521 -0.23 -10.43 2.00
CA PRO A 521 -0.74 -11.03 0.77
C PRO A 521 -2.25 -10.97 0.57
N GLN A 522 -3.04 -10.98 1.62
CA GLN A 522 -4.51 -10.89 1.57
C GLN A 522 -5.02 -9.44 1.41
N ARG A 523 -4.15 -8.45 1.27
CA ARG A 523 -4.55 -7.05 1.04
C ARG A 523 -4.88 -6.83 -0.43
N VAL A 524 -6.08 -6.33 -0.73
CA VAL A 524 -6.48 -5.90 -2.09
C VAL A 524 -5.92 -4.51 -2.34
N ASN A 525 -4.73 -4.45 -2.83
CA ASN A 525 -4.02 -3.22 -3.26
C ASN A 525 -2.73 -3.59 -3.99
N ALA A 526 -2.03 -2.57 -4.52
CA ALA A 526 -0.67 -2.62 -5.02
C ALA A 526 0.09 -1.38 -4.54
N TYR A 527 1.41 -1.32 -4.71
CA TYR A 527 2.18 -0.12 -4.40
C TYR A 527 3.54 -0.11 -5.10
N TYR A 528 4.03 1.11 -5.36
CA TYR A 528 5.42 1.39 -5.70
C TYR A 528 6.19 1.91 -4.47
N ASN A 529 7.40 1.42 -4.25
CA ASN A 529 8.32 1.92 -3.23
C ASN A 529 9.52 2.60 -3.89
N SER A 530 9.58 3.92 -3.81
CA SER A 530 10.61 4.73 -4.46
C SER A 530 12.02 4.55 -3.88
N SER A 531 12.16 4.15 -2.60
CA SER A 531 13.45 3.90 -1.96
C SER A 531 14.10 2.60 -2.43
N PHE A 532 13.30 1.62 -2.85
CA PHE A 532 13.80 0.33 -3.35
C PHE A 532 13.59 0.14 -4.84
N ASN A 533 12.94 1.09 -5.49
CA ASN A 533 12.56 1.02 -6.89
C ASN A 533 11.80 -0.30 -7.20
N GLU A 534 10.79 -0.61 -6.38
CA GLU A 534 10.04 -1.87 -6.44
C GLU A 534 8.55 -1.64 -6.62
N ILE A 535 7.91 -2.56 -7.35
CA ILE A 535 6.46 -2.65 -7.53
C ILE A 535 5.94 -3.92 -6.88
N VAL A 536 4.89 -3.81 -6.07
CA VAL A 536 4.42 -4.92 -5.22
C VAL A 536 2.94 -5.17 -5.44
N PHE A 537 2.60 -6.44 -5.75
CA PHE A 537 1.24 -6.92 -6.01
C PHE A 537 0.89 -8.05 -5.06
N PRO A 538 0.23 -7.79 -3.92
CA PRO A 538 -0.27 -8.82 -3.03
C PRO A 538 -1.21 -9.81 -3.73
N ALA A 539 -1.26 -11.06 -3.25
CA ALA A 539 -2.03 -12.13 -3.88
C ALA A 539 -3.53 -11.79 -4.07
N ALA A 540 -4.11 -11.06 -3.11
CA ALA A 540 -5.55 -10.80 -3.11
C ALA A 540 -6.02 -9.90 -4.27
N ILE A 541 -5.19 -8.97 -4.80
CA ILE A 541 -5.58 -8.15 -5.95
C ILE A 541 -5.56 -8.95 -7.26
N LEU A 542 -4.86 -10.10 -7.29
CA LEU A 542 -4.68 -10.94 -8.46
C LEU A 542 -5.86 -11.91 -8.66
N GLN A 543 -7.07 -11.38 -8.55
CA GLN A 543 -8.35 -12.05 -8.71
C GLN A 543 -9.33 -11.16 -9.52
N PRO A 544 -10.41 -11.71 -10.10
CA PRO A 544 -11.43 -10.90 -10.78
C PRO A 544 -12.04 -9.82 -9.87
N PRO A 545 -12.26 -8.61 -10.40
CA PRO A 545 -12.24 -8.19 -11.81
C PRO A 545 -10.87 -7.69 -12.31
N PHE A 546 -9.81 -7.69 -11.50
CA PHE A 546 -8.50 -7.16 -11.90
C PHE A 546 -7.72 -8.15 -12.75
N PHE A 547 -7.69 -9.42 -12.33
CA PHE A 547 -6.99 -10.50 -13.02
C PHE A 547 -7.82 -11.77 -13.01
N ASP A 548 -8.01 -12.35 -14.19
CA ASP A 548 -8.60 -13.67 -14.35
C ASP A 548 -7.77 -14.48 -15.35
N PRO A 549 -7.12 -15.59 -14.95
CA PRO A 549 -6.30 -16.40 -15.85
C PRO A 549 -7.09 -16.96 -17.05
N ASN A 550 -8.41 -17.00 -16.97
CA ASN A 550 -9.30 -17.50 -18.00
C ASN A 550 -9.90 -16.37 -18.88
N ALA A 551 -9.77 -15.10 -18.47
CA ALA A 551 -10.29 -13.98 -19.22
C ALA A 551 -9.54 -13.72 -20.55
N ASP A 552 -10.15 -12.93 -21.43
CA ASP A 552 -9.51 -12.43 -22.63
C ASP A 552 -8.27 -11.57 -22.28
N ALA A 553 -7.24 -11.63 -23.12
CA ALA A 553 -6.01 -10.88 -22.87
C ALA A 553 -6.26 -9.36 -22.74
N ALA A 554 -7.13 -8.79 -23.61
CA ALA A 554 -7.48 -7.37 -23.54
C ALA A 554 -8.01 -6.97 -22.15
N VAL A 555 -8.80 -7.86 -21.52
CA VAL A 555 -9.36 -7.61 -20.19
C VAL A 555 -8.27 -7.61 -19.11
N ASN A 556 -7.37 -8.59 -19.12
CA ASN A 556 -6.26 -8.63 -18.15
C ASN A 556 -5.29 -7.46 -18.34
N TYR A 557 -5.03 -7.02 -19.57
CA TYR A 557 -4.22 -5.83 -19.82
C TYR A 557 -4.96 -4.53 -19.42
N GLY A 558 -6.27 -4.41 -19.67
CA GLY A 558 -7.08 -3.25 -19.27
C GLY A 558 -7.39 -3.20 -17.77
N GLY A 559 -7.38 -4.35 -17.08
CA GLY A 559 -7.53 -4.49 -15.63
C GLY A 559 -6.18 -4.42 -14.91
N ILE A 560 -5.63 -5.58 -14.51
CA ILE A 560 -4.39 -5.65 -13.75
C ILE A 560 -3.19 -5.10 -14.50
N GLY A 561 -3.14 -5.23 -15.84
CA GLY A 561 -2.07 -4.65 -16.66
C GLY A 561 -1.99 -3.14 -16.50
N ALA A 562 -3.12 -2.44 -16.54
CA ALA A 562 -3.16 -1.00 -16.31
C ALA A 562 -2.78 -0.62 -14.88
N VAL A 563 -3.10 -1.46 -13.87
CA VAL A 563 -2.61 -1.28 -12.48
C VAL A 563 -1.09 -1.49 -12.41
N ILE A 564 -0.53 -2.49 -13.09
CA ILE A 564 0.93 -2.67 -13.17
C ILE A 564 1.60 -1.44 -13.78
N GLY A 565 1.04 -0.94 -14.89
CA GLY A 565 1.51 0.28 -15.55
C GLY A 565 1.42 1.51 -14.63
N HIS A 566 0.35 1.62 -13.84
CA HIS A 566 0.15 2.66 -12.82
C HIS A 566 1.27 2.62 -11.76
N GLU A 567 1.56 1.44 -11.19
CA GLU A 567 2.64 1.29 -10.20
C GLU A 567 4.02 1.57 -10.80
N MET A 568 4.28 1.16 -12.06
CA MET A 568 5.49 1.57 -12.78
C MET A 568 5.53 3.09 -13.01
N GLY A 569 4.38 3.70 -13.32
CA GLY A 569 4.19 5.13 -13.49
C GLY A 569 4.59 5.92 -12.26
N HIS A 570 4.34 5.39 -11.05
CA HIS A 570 4.80 6.03 -9.81
C HIS A 570 6.31 6.18 -9.69
N GLY A 571 7.10 5.37 -10.39
CA GLY A 571 8.54 5.59 -10.50
C GLY A 571 8.90 6.87 -11.28
N PHE A 572 7.97 7.38 -12.07
CA PHE A 572 8.18 8.48 -13.02
C PHE A 572 7.14 9.61 -12.86
N ASP A 573 6.33 9.60 -11.80
CA ASP A 573 5.38 10.65 -11.48
C ASP A 573 6.08 11.90 -10.92
N ASP A 574 5.31 12.91 -10.50
CA ASP A 574 5.80 14.19 -9.99
C ASP A 574 6.65 14.05 -8.69
N GLN A 575 6.56 12.93 -7.99
CA GLN A 575 7.34 12.65 -6.78
C GLN A 575 8.33 11.49 -6.97
N GLY A 576 7.93 10.39 -7.59
CA GLY A 576 8.82 9.23 -7.81
C GLY A 576 9.94 9.53 -8.79
N SER A 577 9.72 10.42 -9.76
CA SER A 577 10.75 10.92 -10.69
C SER A 577 11.92 11.64 -10.01
N LYS A 578 11.81 11.94 -8.71
CA LYS A 578 12.87 12.56 -7.89
C LYS A 578 13.85 11.53 -7.30
N SER A 579 13.60 10.23 -7.45
CA SER A 579 14.55 9.17 -7.09
C SER A 579 15.15 8.54 -8.35
N ASP A 580 16.44 8.17 -8.27
CA ASP A 580 17.15 7.46 -9.33
C ASP A 580 16.84 5.96 -9.38
N ALA A 581 17.60 5.21 -10.20
CA ALA A 581 17.50 3.76 -10.36
C ALA A 581 17.78 2.98 -9.05
N ASN A 582 18.56 3.53 -8.13
CA ASN A 582 18.92 2.93 -6.86
C ASN A 582 17.97 3.31 -5.71
N GLY A 583 17.00 4.20 -5.97
CA GLY A 583 16.06 4.73 -5.00
C GLY A 583 16.57 5.97 -4.26
N ILE A 584 17.73 6.49 -4.61
CA ILE A 584 18.33 7.68 -4.01
C ILE A 584 17.58 8.92 -4.51
N GLN A 585 17.11 9.77 -3.60
CA GLN A 585 16.48 11.04 -3.98
C GLN A 585 17.54 12.03 -4.48
N GLN A 586 17.63 12.17 -5.79
CA GLN A 586 18.52 13.10 -6.48
C GLN A 586 17.99 13.47 -7.85
N ASN A 587 18.42 14.63 -8.36
CA ASN A 587 18.09 15.04 -9.73
C ASN A 587 18.91 14.22 -10.75
N TRP A 588 18.21 13.53 -11.66
CA TRP A 588 18.79 12.77 -12.77
C TRP A 588 18.30 13.26 -14.14
N TRP A 589 17.59 14.38 -14.14
CA TRP A 589 17.03 15.04 -15.31
C TRP A 589 17.94 16.16 -15.79
N THR A 590 17.87 16.49 -17.09
CA THR A 590 18.31 17.82 -17.53
C THR A 590 17.27 18.87 -17.10
N ASP A 591 17.70 20.12 -16.92
CA ASP A 591 16.77 21.20 -16.53
C ASP A 591 15.67 21.42 -17.59
N GLN A 592 16.00 21.23 -18.88
CA GLN A 592 15.05 21.36 -19.98
C GLN A 592 13.98 20.28 -19.92
N ASP A 593 14.37 19.01 -19.75
CA ASP A 593 13.45 17.89 -19.70
C ASP A 593 12.58 17.95 -18.45
N ARG A 594 13.16 18.38 -17.33
CA ARG A 594 12.40 18.59 -16.09
C ARG A 594 11.31 19.64 -16.27
N ALA A 595 11.62 20.78 -16.90
CA ALA A 595 10.64 21.83 -17.18
C ALA A 595 9.55 21.36 -18.16
N ALA A 596 9.92 20.56 -19.16
CA ALA A 596 8.95 19.98 -20.11
C ALA A 596 7.99 18.99 -19.42
N PHE A 597 8.52 18.14 -18.53
CA PHE A 597 7.70 17.25 -17.71
C PHE A 597 6.75 18.03 -16.81
N GLU A 598 7.24 19.06 -16.11
CA GLU A 598 6.43 19.88 -15.18
C GLU A 598 5.29 20.60 -15.93
N THR A 599 5.53 21.08 -17.14
CA THR A 599 4.46 21.68 -17.98
C THR A 599 3.34 20.69 -18.26
N LYS A 600 3.68 19.46 -18.69
CA LYS A 600 2.67 18.41 -18.96
C LYS A 600 1.95 17.94 -17.69
N ALA A 601 2.67 17.87 -16.57
CA ALA A 601 2.11 17.56 -15.26
C ALA A 601 1.13 18.63 -14.79
N ASP A 602 1.44 19.91 -15.04
CA ASP A 602 0.55 21.04 -14.76
C ASP A 602 -0.74 20.98 -15.58
N ASP A 603 -0.64 20.67 -16.89
CA ASP A 603 -1.80 20.49 -17.75
C ASP A 603 -2.71 19.37 -17.24
N LEU A 604 -2.14 18.23 -16.82
CA LEU A 604 -2.92 17.15 -16.23
C LEU A 604 -3.58 17.55 -14.91
N ALA A 605 -2.87 18.27 -14.03
CA ALA A 605 -3.42 18.77 -12.79
C ALA A 605 -4.60 19.73 -13.03
N LEU A 606 -4.50 20.60 -14.04
CA LEU A 606 -5.60 21.50 -14.45
C LEU A 606 -6.79 20.73 -15.01
N GLN A 607 -6.54 19.71 -15.85
CA GLN A 607 -7.59 18.86 -16.40
C GLN A 607 -8.42 18.18 -15.30
N TYR A 608 -7.76 17.62 -14.26
CA TYR A 608 -8.47 16.99 -13.15
C TYR A 608 -9.11 18.01 -12.18
N SER A 609 -8.51 19.20 -12.03
CA SER A 609 -9.09 20.27 -11.19
C SER A 609 -10.39 20.85 -11.75
N ALA A 610 -10.72 20.58 -13.01
CA ALA A 610 -11.97 20.98 -13.62
C ALA A 610 -13.16 20.08 -13.23
N TYR A 611 -12.91 18.91 -12.61
CA TYR A 611 -13.99 18.02 -12.20
C TYR A 611 -14.63 18.47 -10.87
N GLU A 612 -15.96 18.57 -10.87
CA GLU A 612 -16.78 19.01 -9.73
C GLU A 612 -17.73 17.87 -9.28
N PRO A 613 -17.27 16.93 -8.43
CA PRO A 613 -18.09 15.82 -7.95
C PRO A 613 -19.27 16.22 -7.07
N ILE A 614 -19.12 17.29 -6.30
CA ILE A 614 -20.13 17.89 -5.44
C ILE A 614 -20.11 19.40 -5.71
N ALA A 615 -21.28 20.04 -5.80
CA ALA A 615 -21.41 21.47 -6.06
C ALA A 615 -20.46 22.30 -5.16
N GLY A 616 -19.62 23.12 -5.78
CA GLY A 616 -18.59 23.92 -5.11
C GLY A 616 -17.38 23.15 -4.58
N ASN A 617 -17.29 21.83 -4.78
CA ASN A 617 -16.16 21.01 -4.33
C ASN A 617 -15.52 20.26 -5.50
N PHE A 618 -14.35 20.73 -5.88
CA PHE A 618 -13.59 20.21 -7.02
C PHE A 618 -12.57 19.16 -6.59
N VAL A 619 -12.15 18.34 -7.54
CA VAL A 619 -10.98 17.47 -7.38
C VAL A 619 -9.73 18.34 -7.18
N ASN A 620 -8.92 18.04 -6.18
CA ASN A 620 -7.62 18.68 -6.03
C ASN A 620 -6.59 18.00 -6.96
N GLY A 621 -6.52 18.48 -8.22
CA GLY A 621 -5.68 17.89 -9.25
C GLY A 621 -4.18 17.91 -8.92
N ARG A 622 -3.71 18.88 -8.11
CA ARG A 622 -2.32 18.90 -7.61
C ARG A 622 -2.07 17.83 -6.56
N ASN A 623 -3.01 17.63 -5.64
CA ASN A 623 -2.86 16.59 -4.63
C ASN A 623 -2.94 15.17 -5.23
N SER A 624 -3.74 15.01 -6.28
CA SER A 624 -3.90 13.72 -6.98
C SER A 624 -2.99 13.54 -8.20
N LEU A 625 -2.03 14.44 -8.42
CA LEU A 625 -1.25 14.48 -9.66
C LEU A 625 -0.46 13.18 -9.91
N GLY A 626 0.26 12.65 -8.93
CA GLY A 626 1.01 11.40 -9.09
C GLY A 626 0.10 10.23 -9.47
N GLU A 627 -1.07 10.13 -8.84
CA GLU A 627 -2.08 9.11 -9.15
C GLU A 627 -2.64 9.26 -10.56
N ASN A 628 -2.89 10.51 -10.98
CA ASN A 628 -3.40 10.80 -12.33
C ASN A 628 -2.35 10.52 -13.41
N ILE A 629 -1.06 10.80 -13.13
CA ILE A 629 0.06 10.42 -14.02
C ILE A 629 0.15 8.89 -14.12
N GLY A 630 0.03 8.19 -12.98
CA GLY A 630 -0.01 6.72 -12.93
C GLY A 630 -1.15 6.15 -13.77
N ASP A 631 -2.35 6.70 -13.66
CA ASP A 631 -3.52 6.24 -14.42
C ASP A 631 -3.36 6.45 -15.92
N VAL A 632 -3.06 7.67 -16.35
CA VAL A 632 -2.97 8.02 -17.79
C VAL A 632 -1.77 7.32 -18.44
N GLY A 633 -0.60 7.36 -17.78
CA GLY A 633 0.61 6.70 -18.27
C GLY A 633 0.49 5.18 -18.21
N GLY A 634 -0.01 4.64 -17.11
CA GLY A 634 -0.19 3.20 -16.88
C GLY A 634 -1.15 2.57 -17.90
N LEU A 635 -2.27 3.25 -18.19
CA LEU A 635 -3.20 2.82 -19.21
C LEU A 635 -2.54 2.79 -20.62
N SER A 636 -1.73 3.81 -20.93
CA SER A 636 -1.00 3.89 -22.20
C SER A 636 0.04 2.77 -22.34
N MET A 637 0.79 2.49 -21.27
CA MET A 637 1.75 1.37 -21.21
C MET A 637 1.05 0.02 -21.40
N ALA A 638 -0.07 -0.18 -20.69
CA ALA A 638 -0.83 -1.41 -20.73
C ALA A 638 -1.45 -1.65 -22.13
N TYR A 639 -1.94 -0.61 -22.79
CA TYR A 639 -2.45 -0.71 -24.15
C TYR A 639 -1.34 -1.07 -25.12
N HIS A 640 -0.17 -0.42 -25.03
CA HIS A 640 0.97 -0.78 -25.88
C HIS A 640 1.42 -2.24 -25.64
N ALA A 641 1.49 -2.67 -24.37
CA ALA A 641 1.82 -4.06 -24.03
C ALA A 641 0.78 -5.05 -24.57
N TYR A 642 -0.50 -4.68 -24.52
CA TYR A 642 -1.58 -5.46 -25.14
C TYR A 642 -1.36 -5.62 -26.65
N GLN A 643 -1.10 -4.52 -27.37
CA GLN A 643 -0.83 -4.56 -28.81
C GLN A 643 0.41 -5.44 -29.13
N LEU A 644 1.48 -5.33 -28.36
CA LEU A 644 2.65 -6.20 -28.49
C LEU A 644 2.30 -7.68 -28.29
N SER A 645 1.40 -8.00 -27.37
CA SER A 645 0.98 -9.38 -27.07
C SER A 645 0.20 -10.04 -28.23
N LEU A 646 -0.41 -9.25 -29.08
CA LEU A 646 -1.11 -9.73 -30.28
C LEU A 646 -0.16 -10.24 -31.37
N ASN A 647 1.14 -9.90 -31.30
CA ASN A 647 2.16 -10.32 -32.28
C ASN A 647 1.76 -9.99 -33.73
N GLY A 648 1.18 -8.81 -33.95
CA GLY A 648 0.73 -8.31 -35.26
C GLY A 648 -0.55 -8.96 -35.79
N LYS A 649 -1.27 -9.75 -34.95
CA LYS A 649 -2.57 -10.31 -35.32
C LYS A 649 -3.70 -9.40 -34.82
N GLU A 650 -4.80 -9.39 -35.57
CA GLU A 650 -6.02 -8.74 -35.07
C GLU A 650 -6.64 -9.51 -33.91
N ALA A 651 -7.11 -8.76 -32.90
CA ALA A 651 -7.87 -9.35 -31.81
C ALA A 651 -9.27 -9.80 -32.31
N PRO A 652 -9.78 -10.96 -31.86
CA PRO A 652 -11.11 -11.40 -32.26
C PRO A 652 -12.18 -10.45 -31.71
N VAL A 653 -13.29 -10.29 -32.45
CA VAL A 653 -14.52 -9.69 -31.93
C VAL A 653 -15.25 -10.76 -31.14
N ILE A 654 -15.57 -10.48 -29.87
CA ILE A 654 -16.28 -11.40 -28.96
C ILE A 654 -17.54 -10.69 -28.47
N ASP A 655 -18.70 -11.30 -28.63
CA ASP A 655 -20.01 -10.74 -28.29
C ASP A 655 -20.25 -9.33 -28.84
N GLY A 656 -19.76 -9.08 -30.09
CA GLY A 656 -19.87 -7.79 -30.74
C GLY A 656 -18.92 -6.71 -30.23
N VAL A 657 -17.97 -7.04 -29.33
CA VAL A 657 -17.02 -6.12 -28.71
C VAL A 657 -15.62 -6.39 -29.22
N THR A 658 -14.95 -5.37 -29.79
CA THR A 658 -13.57 -5.47 -30.29
C THR A 658 -12.57 -5.63 -29.16
N GLY A 659 -11.32 -6.03 -29.46
CA GLY A 659 -10.27 -6.14 -28.45
C GLY A 659 -10.00 -4.83 -27.72
N ASP A 660 -9.92 -3.72 -28.44
CA ASP A 660 -9.68 -2.39 -27.87
C ASP A 660 -10.86 -1.94 -26.99
N GLN A 661 -12.09 -2.19 -27.43
CA GLN A 661 -13.26 -1.93 -26.61
C GLN A 661 -13.24 -2.74 -25.30
N ARG A 662 -12.87 -4.05 -25.36
CA ARG A 662 -12.75 -4.89 -24.14
C ARG A 662 -11.68 -4.36 -23.20
N PHE A 663 -10.56 -3.87 -23.72
CA PHE A 663 -9.48 -3.27 -22.93
C PHE A 663 -9.97 -2.05 -22.15
N PHE A 664 -10.58 -1.07 -22.82
CA PHE A 664 -11.06 0.15 -22.16
C PHE A 664 -12.27 -0.11 -21.25
N LEU A 665 -13.15 -1.07 -21.59
CA LEU A 665 -14.26 -1.48 -20.69
C LEU A 665 -13.74 -2.11 -19.40
N ALA A 666 -12.72 -2.95 -19.48
CA ALA A 666 -12.08 -3.52 -18.28
C ALA A 666 -11.55 -2.43 -17.37
N TRP A 667 -10.80 -1.45 -17.92
CA TRP A 667 -10.34 -0.28 -17.19
C TRP A 667 -11.49 0.46 -16.50
N ALA A 668 -12.54 0.82 -17.24
CA ALA A 668 -13.65 1.57 -16.65
C ALA A 668 -14.39 0.79 -15.55
N GLN A 669 -14.51 -0.55 -15.69
CA GLN A 669 -15.20 -1.38 -14.72
C GLN A 669 -14.39 -1.64 -13.45
N VAL A 670 -13.04 -1.65 -13.48
CA VAL A 670 -12.24 -1.72 -12.25
C VAL A 670 -12.32 -0.42 -11.43
N TRP A 671 -12.66 0.72 -12.06
CA TRP A 671 -12.90 1.99 -11.36
C TRP A 671 -14.37 2.27 -11.08
N ARG A 672 -15.26 1.35 -11.40
CA ARG A 672 -16.70 1.45 -11.09
C ARG A 672 -16.90 1.52 -9.59
N GLU A 673 -17.45 2.64 -9.13
CA GLU A 673 -17.65 2.91 -7.71
C GLU A 673 -18.86 3.83 -7.49
N LYS A 674 -19.57 3.61 -6.37
CA LYS A 674 -20.61 4.47 -5.84
C LYS A 674 -20.26 4.87 -4.41
N ARG A 675 -20.49 6.14 -4.03
CA ARG A 675 -20.12 6.69 -2.72
C ARG A 675 -21.28 7.45 -2.09
N THR A 676 -21.31 7.50 -0.73
CA THR A 676 -22.10 8.51 -0.01
C THR A 676 -21.49 9.90 -0.24
N GLU A 677 -22.32 10.95 -0.13
CA GLU A 677 -21.83 12.34 -0.29
C GLU A 677 -20.74 12.66 0.74
N GLN A 678 -20.92 12.20 2.00
CA GLN A 678 -19.96 12.39 3.08
C GLN A 678 -18.60 11.74 2.75
N SER A 679 -18.62 10.51 2.25
CA SER A 679 -17.42 9.80 1.81
C SER A 679 -16.76 10.50 0.61
N MET A 680 -17.54 11.04 -0.31
CA MET A 680 -17.01 11.82 -1.44
C MET A 680 -16.30 13.07 -0.96
N LEU A 681 -16.90 13.86 -0.04
CA LEU A 681 -16.25 15.04 0.50
C LEU A 681 -14.96 14.70 1.25
N SER A 682 -14.96 13.63 2.06
CA SER A 682 -13.76 13.13 2.74
C SER A 682 -12.66 12.79 1.74
N GLN A 683 -13.02 12.15 0.61
CA GLN A 683 -12.09 11.85 -0.48
C GLN A 683 -11.51 13.12 -1.11
N LEU A 684 -12.35 14.13 -1.40
CA LEU A 684 -11.90 15.37 -2.04
C LEU A 684 -10.97 16.20 -1.15
N LYS A 685 -11.20 16.19 0.16
CA LYS A 685 -10.39 16.98 1.13
C LYS A 685 -9.14 16.22 1.60
N GLY A 686 -9.22 14.89 1.72
CA GLY A 686 -8.18 14.07 2.34
C GLY A 686 -7.51 13.05 1.42
N GLY A 687 -8.10 12.67 0.30
CA GLY A 687 -7.59 11.63 -0.59
C GLY A 687 -6.53 12.14 -1.56
N THR A 688 -5.56 11.28 -1.87
CA THR A 688 -4.55 11.51 -2.92
C THR A 688 -5.03 11.05 -4.30
N HIS A 689 -6.08 10.25 -4.37
CA HIS A 689 -6.66 9.71 -5.59
C HIS A 689 -7.89 10.53 -6.02
N ALA A 690 -8.05 10.77 -7.30
CA ALA A 690 -9.33 11.22 -7.85
C ALA A 690 -10.42 10.17 -7.60
N PRO A 691 -11.71 10.55 -7.44
CA PRO A 691 -12.80 9.57 -7.33
C PRO A 691 -12.85 8.65 -8.55
N GLY A 692 -13.29 7.38 -8.37
CA GLY A 692 -13.27 6.33 -9.38
C GLY A 692 -13.93 6.72 -10.70
N ARG A 693 -15.03 7.50 -10.65
CA ARG A 693 -15.66 8.08 -11.85
C ARG A 693 -14.65 8.82 -12.76
N TYR A 694 -13.76 9.61 -12.19
CA TYR A 694 -12.81 10.43 -12.93
C TYR A 694 -11.53 9.66 -13.31
N ARG A 695 -11.17 8.63 -12.53
CA ARG A 695 -10.14 7.66 -12.92
C ARG A 695 -10.56 6.87 -14.16
N ALA A 696 -11.84 6.47 -14.25
CA ALA A 696 -12.41 5.82 -15.43
C ALA A 696 -12.35 6.67 -16.71
N LEU A 697 -12.14 8.01 -16.58
CA LEU A 697 -12.01 8.94 -17.71
C LEU A 697 -10.57 9.14 -18.19
N ALA A 698 -9.57 8.47 -17.63
CA ALA A 698 -8.18 8.51 -18.12
C ALA A 698 -8.07 8.22 -19.65
N PRO A 699 -8.92 7.34 -20.26
CA PRO A 699 -8.95 7.10 -21.70
C PRO A 699 -9.13 8.35 -22.59
N ARG A 700 -9.68 9.47 -22.06
CA ARG A 700 -9.79 10.75 -22.81
C ARG A 700 -8.44 11.27 -23.31
N ASN A 701 -7.33 10.86 -22.69
CA ASN A 701 -5.98 11.21 -23.13
C ASN A 701 -5.36 10.19 -24.11
N HIS A 702 -6.14 9.16 -24.54
CA HIS A 702 -5.63 8.05 -25.34
C HIS A 702 -6.32 7.96 -26.70
N ASP A 703 -5.57 8.14 -27.81
CA ASP A 703 -6.14 8.19 -29.19
C ASP A 703 -6.95 6.95 -29.55
N ALA A 704 -6.46 5.74 -29.20
CA ALA A 704 -7.15 4.49 -29.49
C ALA A 704 -8.55 4.37 -28.83
N TRP A 705 -8.82 5.13 -27.77
CA TRP A 705 -10.17 5.17 -27.17
C TRP A 705 -11.17 5.87 -28.10
N TYR A 706 -10.72 6.97 -28.74
CA TYR A 706 -11.55 7.71 -29.71
C TYR A 706 -11.89 6.83 -30.91
N GLU A 707 -10.92 6.06 -31.39
CA GLU A 707 -11.10 5.11 -32.51
C GLU A 707 -12.02 3.96 -32.09
N ALA A 708 -11.77 3.32 -30.93
CA ALA A 708 -12.53 2.17 -30.45
C ALA A 708 -14.01 2.48 -30.25
N PHE A 709 -14.36 3.69 -29.81
CA PHE A 709 -15.72 4.08 -29.49
C PHE A 709 -16.31 5.14 -30.44
N ASN A 710 -15.60 5.48 -31.52
CA ASN A 710 -16.02 6.48 -32.50
C ASN A 710 -16.42 7.83 -31.86
N VAL A 711 -15.59 8.32 -30.90
CA VAL A 711 -15.83 9.58 -30.20
C VAL A 711 -15.58 10.75 -31.11
N GLN A 712 -16.55 11.68 -31.18
CA GLN A 712 -16.58 12.79 -32.10
C GLN A 712 -16.34 14.12 -31.38
N PRO A 713 -15.95 15.20 -32.10
CA PRO A 713 -15.69 16.52 -31.51
C PRO A 713 -16.88 17.14 -30.75
N GLU A 714 -18.10 16.77 -31.09
CA GLU A 714 -19.32 17.21 -30.40
C GLU A 714 -19.67 16.45 -29.11
N ASP A 715 -18.97 15.34 -28.81
CA ASP A 715 -19.22 14.55 -27.61
C ASP A 715 -18.62 15.23 -26.36
N ALA A 716 -19.29 15.11 -25.23
CA ALA A 716 -18.96 15.89 -24.02
C ALA A 716 -17.57 15.61 -23.42
N LEU A 717 -17.03 14.39 -23.65
CA LEU A 717 -15.71 13.99 -23.17
C LEU A 717 -14.60 14.24 -24.19
N TYR A 718 -14.92 14.78 -25.36
CA TYR A 718 -13.91 15.00 -26.41
C TYR A 718 -12.84 15.99 -25.93
N LEU A 719 -11.60 15.65 -26.24
CA LEU A 719 -10.44 16.54 -26.18
C LEU A 719 -9.80 16.59 -27.57
N ALA A 720 -9.48 17.80 -28.04
CA ALA A 720 -8.69 17.93 -29.24
C ALA A 720 -7.31 17.23 -29.07
N PRO A 721 -6.69 16.69 -30.13
CA PRO A 721 -5.44 15.94 -30.02
C PRO A 721 -4.33 16.67 -29.25
N GLU A 722 -4.26 18.01 -29.36
CA GLU A 722 -3.33 18.88 -28.65
C GLU A 722 -3.66 19.10 -27.18
N GLU A 723 -4.90 18.84 -26.75
CA GLU A 723 -5.36 18.93 -25.35
C GLU A 723 -5.17 17.61 -24.60
N ARG A 724 -4.88 16.52 -25.31
CA ARG A 724 -4.65 15.20 -24.72
C ARG A 724 -3.28 15.17 -24.05
N VAL A 725 -3.26 15.06 -22.73
CA VAL A 725 -2.01 15.04 -21.98
C VAL A 725 -1.30 13.70 -22.18
N ARG A 726 -0.09 13.75 -22.73
CA ARG A 726 0.76 12.58 -22.99
C ARG A 726 2.11 12.82 -22.31
N ILE A 727 2.30 12.18 -21.15
CA ILE A 727 3.55 12.26 -20.38
C ILE A 727 4.42 11.06 -20.74
N TRP A 728 3.88 9.84 -20.58
CA TRP A 728 4.57 8.58 -20.83
C TRP A 728 3.97 7.78 -21.97
#